data_31d65ca962c7649506da3ad4a952a07c
#
_entry.id   31d65ca962c7649506da3ad4a952a07c
#
_cell.length_a   1.000
_cell.length_b   1.000
_cell.length_c   1.000
_cell.angle_alpha   90.00
_cell.angle_beta   90.00
_cell.angle_gamma   90.00
#
_symmetry.space_group_name_H-M   'P 1'
#
loop_
_entity.id
_entity.type
_entity.pdbx_description
1 polymer ?
#
loop_
_entity_poly.entity_id
_entity_poly.type
_entity_poly.pdbx_seq_one_letter_code
_entity_poly.pdbx_strand_id
1 'polypeptide(L)'
;MKENTIEFDAAGFESAELLTIYQKLITPRLIEEKMLILLRQGKISKWFSGWGQEGISVGTSYAMDTDEYILPMHRNLGVFTTRDIPLSRLFAQFQGKADGFTKGRDRSFHFGTQEYKIVGMISHLGPQLGIADGIALAHKIRGEKKSTLVFTGDGGASEGDFHEALNVASVWDLPVIFCVENNAWGLSTPSSEQFRCKQFIDKGIGYGMKAIQVDGNNILDVIRAVRSINEEIRVDPKPVLLELMTFRMRGHEEASGTKYYPEGLQDEWEKRDPVVNFEVFLKSKGILTDEHDESLKSQLKNDIQVAFDHANDQSDIIPNVANELTDVYAPHLFTPTNANETTEEIRFIDAIQNGLRQSLERFPSLIIMGQDIAEYGGAFKVTEGFVDEFGKDRIRNTPLCESAILGAGLGLSIAGMKAVVEMQFADFVTCGFNQIINNLAKIHWRWGQHADVVVRMPTGAGVAAGPFHSQSNEAWFFHTPGLKIVYPSNPFDAKGLLNAAIEDPNPVLFFEHKMLYRSVKGNVPTDYYTLEIGKANVVNEGKDVTIISYGAGVNWALEAMESFPGNSAEIVDLRTLLPLDTETIYKAAKKTGKVIVLHEDCLMGGIGGEISALIMENCFEFLDAPVSRIGSMDTPVPFAADLEKQFLPQERFLKAIEAILAY
;
A
#
# COMPACT_ATOMS: atom_id res chain seq x y z
N MET A 1 -3.54 10.10 -49.78
CA MET A 1 -4.20 10.14 -48.46
C MET A 1 -4.02 8.76 -47.83
N LYS A 2 -3.53 8.65 -46.60
CA LYS A 2 -3.53 7.37 -45.89
C LYS A 2 -5.00 6.93 -45.77
N GLU A 3 -5.33 5.70 -46.11
CA GLU A 3 -6.68 5.16 -45.92
C GLU A 3 -6.93 5.02 -44.41
N ASN A 4 -8.12 5.46 -43.95
CA ASN A 4 -8.55 5.28 -42.59
C ASN A 4 -8.93 3.80 -42.38
N THR A 5 -8.27 3.13 -41.44
CA THR A 5 -8.54 1.71 -41.13
C THR A 5 -9.39 1.54 -39.87
N ILE A 6 -9.65 2.62 -39.14
CA ILE A 6 -10.55 2.67 -37.96
C ILE A 6 -11.83 3.40 -38.39
N GLU A 7 -12.97 2.77 -38.20
CA GLU A 7 -14.29 3.39 -38.44
C GLU A 7 -14.72 4.17 -37.19
N PHE A 8 -14.66 5.51 -37.29
CA PHE A 8 -15.14 6.37 -36.21
C PHE A 8 -16.61 6.80 -36.46
N ASP A 9 -17.43 6.66 -35.44
CA ASP A 9 -18.74 7.23 -35.37
C ASP A 9 -18.72 8.53 -34.55
N ALA A 10 -19.11 9.66 -35.16
CA ALA A 10 -19.15 10.97 -34.47
C ALA A 10 -20.50 11.25 -33.78
N ALA A 11 -21.48 10.33 -33.87
CA ALA A 11 -22.76 10.56 -33.25
C ALA A 11 -22.62 10.82 -31.73
N GLY A 12 -23.27 11.89 -31.27
CA GLY A 12 -23.18 12.31 -29.85
C GLY A 12 -21.98 13.17 -29.49
N PHE A 13 -21.15 13.55 -30.47
CA PHE A 13 -19.99 14.46 -30.25
C PHE A 13 -20.14 15.71 -31.12
N GLU A 14 -20.06 16.89 -30.51
CA GLU A 14 -20.02 18.16 -31.23
C GLU A 14 -18.63 18.38 -31.88
N SER A 15 -18.57 19.14 -32.99
CA SER A 15 -17.30 19.41 -33.68
C SER A 15 -16.24 20.05 -32.78
N ALA A 16 -16.64 20.91 -31.86
CA ALA A 16 -15.71 21.53 -30.89
C ALA A 16 -15.15 20.51 -29.90
N GLU A 17 -15.98 19.55 -29.45
CA GLU A 17 -15.56 18.46 -28.58
C GLU A 17 -14.58 17.53 -29.30
N LEU A 18 -14.83 17.18 -30.55
CA LEU A 18 -13.95 16.35 -31.37
C LEU A 18 -12.56 17.00 -31.56
N LEU A 19 -12.49 18.33 -31.73
CA LEU A 19 -11.21 19.06 -31.76
C LEU A 19 -10.50 19.05 -30.42
N THR A 20 -11.24 19.16 -29.31
CA THR A 20 -10.67 19.04 -27.96
C THR A 20 -10.10 17.64 -27.74
N ILE A 21 -10.84 16.59 -28.10
CA ILE A 21 -10.38 15.20 -28.04
C ILE A 21 -9.11 15.03 -28.86
N TYR A 22 -9.04 15.59 -30.06
CA TYR A 22 -7.85 15.52 -30.91
C TYR A 22 -6.63 16.21 -30.25
N GLN A 23 -6.82 17.40 -29.70
CA GLN A 23 -5.76 18.08 -28.97
C GLN A 23 -5.25 17.22 -27.80
N LYS A 24 -6.16 16.66 -26.99
CA LYS A 24 -5.80 15.77 -25.87
C LYS A 24 -5.07 14.49 -26.35
N LEU A 25 -5.50 13.92 -27.49
CA LEU A 25 -4.92 12.70 -28.04
C LEU A 25 -3.51 12.91 -28.62
N ILE A 26 -3.25 14.06 -29.29
CA ILE A 26 -1.94 14.33 -29.89
C ILE A 26 -0.90 14.82 -28.86
N THR A 27 -1.33 15.41 -27.76
CA THR A 27 -0.41 15.95 -26.74
C THR A 27 0.55 14.88 -26.18
N PRO A 28 0.11 13.73 -25.67
CA PRO A 28 1.02 12.68 -25.21
C PRO A 28 1.93 12.16 -26.33
N ARG A 29 1.46 12.07 -27.58
CA ARG A 29 2.30 11.67 -28.73
C ARG A 29 3.48 12.62 -28.94
N LEU A 30 3.24 13.93 -28.90
CA LEU A 30 4.30 14.93 -29.08
C LEU A 30 5.28 14.96 -27.90
N ILE A 31 4.80 14.68 -26.69
CA ILE A 31 5.68 14.48 -25.51
C ILE A 31 6.53 13.22 -25.71
N GLU A 32 5.94 12.12 -26.15
CA GLU A 32 6.67 10.88 -26.46
C GLU A 32 7.81 11.12 -27.46
N GLU A 33 7.54 11.83 -28.56
CA GLU A 33 8.57 12.21 -29.54
C GLU A 33 9.74 12.97 -28.87
N LYS A 34 9.44 13.92 -27.99
CA LYS A 34 10.45 14.68 -27.23
C LYS A 34 11.24 13.77 -26.29
N MET A 35 10.56 12.89 -25.55
CA MET A 35 11.21 12.01 -24.58
C MET A 35 12.12 10.99 -25.25
N LEU A 36 11.75 10.48 -26.43
CA LEU A 36 12.62 9.59 -27.23
C LEU A 36 13.92 10.29 -27.68
N ILE A 37 13.85 11.58 -28.05
CA ILE A 37 15.04 12.37 -28.37
C ILE A 37 15.94 12.50 -27.12
N LEU A 38 15.35 12.82 -25.96
CA LEU A 38 16.07 12.96 -24.69
C LEU A 38 16.72 11.65 -24.24
N LEU A 39 16.03 10.52 -24.43
CA LEU A 39 16.57 9.19 -24.15
C LEU A 39 17.80 8.89 -25.00
N ARG A 40 17.73 9.17 -26.34
CA ARG A 40 18.86 8.98 -27.27
C ARG A 40 20.04 9.90 -26.94
N GLN A 41 19.79 11.07 -26.35
CA GLN A 41 20.81 12.00 -25.87
C GLN A 41 21.37 11.62 -24.49
N GLY A 42 20.86 10.57 -23.85
CA GLY A 42 21.25 10.17 -22.49
C GLY A 42 20.81 11.12 -21.37
N LYS A 43 19.87 12.05 -21.66
CA LYS A 43 19.34 13.01 -20.68
C LYS A 43 18.30 12.38 -19.75
N ILE A 44 17.71 11.26 -20.13
CA ILE A 44 16.87 10.41 -19.29
C ILE A 44 17.33 8.95 -19.43
N SER A 45 17.18 8.17 -18.36
CA SER A 45 17.72 6.82 -18.30
C SER A 45 16.78 5.74 -18.83
N LYS A 46 15.45 5.94 -18.68
CA LYS A 46 14.42 4.96 -19.01
C LYS A 46 13.12 5.66 -19.42
N TRP A 47 12.45 5.04 -20.41
CA TRP A 47 11.14 5.48 -20.86
C TRP A 47 10.30 4.28 -21.28
N PHE A 48 9.07 4.22 -20.77
CA PHE A 48 8.06 3.25 -21.13
C PHE A 48 7.04 3.92 -22.03
N SER A 49 7.20 3.78 -23.32
CA SER A 49 6.38 4.47 -24.30
C SER A 49 4.95 3.94 -24.32
N GLY A 50 3.98 4.87 -24.36
CA GLY A 50 2.57 4.62 -24.64
C GLY A 50 2.19 4.72 -26.11
N TRP A 51 3.16 4.81 -27.02
CA TRP A 51 2.94 4.96 -28.44
C TRP A 51 2.09 3.83 -29.03
N GLY A 52 0.96 4.20 -29.64
CA GLY A 52 -0.03 3.28 -30.18
C GLY A 52 -1.18 2.95 -29.21
N GLN A 53 -1.10 3.37 -27.94
CA GLN A 53 -2.11 3.13 -26.88
C GLN A 53 -2.76 4.44 -26.37
N GLU A 54 -2.49 5.57 -27.04
CA GLU A 54 -2.99 6.89 -26.60
C GLU A 54 -4.53 6.95 -26.58
N GLY A 55 -5.20 6.26 -27.49
CA GLY A 55 -6.66 6.20 -27.55
C GLY A 55 -7.27 5.69 -26.24
N ILE A 56 -6.61 4.77 -25.56
CA ILE A 56 -7.04 4.23 -24.26
C ILE A 56 -6.82 5.25 -23.14
N SER A 57 -5.58 5.67 -22.94
CA SER A 57 -5.22 6.52 -21.80
C SER A 57 -5.91 7.88 -21.82
N VAL A 58 -6.08 8.46 -23.02
CA VAL A 58 -6.80 9.72 -23.20
C VAL A 58 -8.31 9.49 -23.14
N GLY A 59 -8.84 8.51 -23.87
CA GLY A 59 -10.28 8.28 -23.97
C GLY A 59 -10.92 7.94 -22.63
N THR A 60 -10.31 7.05 -21.86
CA THR A 60 -10.80 6.70 -20.51
C THR A 60 -10.74 7.88 -19.55
N SER A 61 -9.62 8.61 -19.53
CA SER A 61 -9.45 9.77 -18.64
C SER A 61 -10.39 10.92 -19.01
N TYR A 62 -10.65 11.12 -20.30
CA TYR A 62 -11.58 12.13 -20.80
C TYR A 62 -13.04 11.83 -20.43
N ALA A 63 -13.39 10.56 -20.32
CA ALA A 63 -14.73 10.11 -19.97
C ALA A 63 -15.01 10.08 -18.46
N MET A 64 -13.96 10.13 -17.60
CA MET A 64 -14.08 10.19 -16.15
C MET A 64 -14.25 11.64 -15.68
N ASP A 65 -15.03 11.85 -14.62
CA ASP A 65 -15.10 13.17 -13.97
C ASP A 65 -13.76 13.51 -13.27
N THR A 66 -13.44 14.80 -13.19
CA THR A 66 -12.15 15.25 -12.67
C THR A 66 -11.93 14.96 -11.18
N ASP A 67 -12.99 14.71 -10.43
CA ASP A 67 -12.98 14.37 -9.01
C ASP A 67 -13.09 12.86 -8.73
N GLU A 68 -13.08 12.03 -9.76
CA GLU A 68 -13.01 10.57 -9.71
C GLU A 68 -11.57 10.08 -9.83
N TYR A 69 -11.22 9.04 -9.08
CA TYR A 69 -9.87 8.52 -9.05
C TYR A 69 -9.55 7.64 -10.25
N ILE A 70 -8.33 7.84 -10.79
CA ILE A 70 -7.73 6.96 -11.80
C ILE A 70 -6.42 6.40 -11.26
N LEU A 71 -6.24 5.09 -11.41
CA LEU A 71 -5.01 4.37 -11.04
C LEU A 71 -4.31 3.89 -12.33
N PRO A 72 -3.40 4.71 -12.92
CA PRO A 72 -2.76 4.40 -14.19
C PRO A 72 -1.62 3.40 -14.04
N MET A 73 -1.16 2.88 -15.18
CA MET A 73 0.10 2.16 -15.32
C MET A 73 1.23 3.06 -15.83
N HIS A 74 2.43 2.48 -15.93
CA HIS A 74 3.68 3.15 -16.30
C HIS A 74 3.77 3.66 -17.75
N ARG A 75 2.73 3.48 -18.60
CA ARG A 75 2.69 4.00 -19.96
C ARG A 75 1.46 4.86 -20.28
N ASN A 76 0.65 5.16 -19.30
CA ASN A 76 -0.57 5.94 -19.46
C ASN A 76 -0.31 7.46 -19.40
N LEU A 77 0.65 7.98 -20.17
CA LEU A 77 0.93 9.42 -20.24
C LEU A 77 -0.33 10.24 -20.51
N GLY A 78 -1.24 9.73 -21.36
CA GLY A 78 -2.51 10.37 -21.69
C GLY A 78 -3.40 10.63 -20.48
N VAL A 79 -3.34 9.83 -19.41
CA VAL A 79 -4.09 10.09 -18.17
C VAL A 79 -3.63 11.41 -17.54
N PHE A 80 -2.32 11.60 -17.41
CA PHE A 80 -1.75 12.77 -16.77
C PHE A 80 -1.98 14.05 -17.57
N THR A 81 -1.83 13.99 -18.91
CA THR A 81 -2.04 15.13 -19.79
C THR A 81 -3.52 15.48 -19.95
N THR A 82 -4.43 14.51 -19.92
CA THR A 82 -5.88 14.74 -20.00
C THR A 82 -6.44 15.37 -18.72
N ARG A 83 -5.83 15.08 -17.57
CA ARG A 83 -6.13 15.73 -16.29
C ARG A 83 -5.54 17.14 -16.16
N ASP A 84 -4.97 17.69 -17.23
CA ASP A 84 -4.40 19.05 -17.30
C ASP A 84 -3.29 19.33 -16.27
N ILE A 85 -2.52 18.31 -15.90
CA ILE A 85 -1.33 18.50 -15.08
C ILE A 85 -0.36 19.44 -15.83
N PRO A 86 0.14 20.51 -15.19
CA PRO A 86 1.08 21.42 -15.83
C PRO A 86 2.30 20.70 -16.42
N LEU A 87 2.55 20.89 -17.71
CA LEU A 87 3.66 20.22 -18.41
C LEU A 87 5.01 20.45 -17.74
N SER A 88 5.25 21.66 -17.20
CA SER A 88 6.48 21.99 -16.46
C SER A 88 6.68 21.08 -15.25
N ARG A 89 5.61 20.76 -14.52
CA ARG A 89 5.66 19.87 -13.36
C ARG A 89 5.82 18.40 -13.76
N LEU A 90 5.21 17.99 -14.90
CA LEU A 90 5.46 16.65 -15.47
C LEU A 90 6.92 16.48 -15.92
N PHE A 91 7.49 17.48 -16.61
CA PHE A 91 8.90 17.42 -17.01
C PHE A 91 9.84 17.48 -15.81
N ALA A 92 9.51 18.22 -14.75
CA ALA A 92 10.27 18.19 -13.50
C ALA A 92 10.27 16.78 -12.89
N GLN A 93 9.11 16.09 -12.90
CA GLN A 93 9.01 14.69 -12.45
C GLN A 93 9.84 13.75 -13.35
N PHE A 94 9.76 13.89 -14.67
CA PHE A 94 10.50 13.03 -15.62
C PHE A 94 12.01 13.20 -15.53
N GLN A 95 12.48 14.37 -15.11
CA GLN A 95 13.90 14.69 -14.92
C GLN A 95 14.37 14.50 -13.47
N GLY A 96 13.51 14.06 -12.57
CA GLY A 96 13.85 13.85 -11.15
C GLY A 96 14.18 15.14 -10.40
N LYS A 97 13.54 16.27 -10.75
CA LYS A 97 13.74 17.55 -10.08
C LYS A 97 12.90 17.69 -8.81
N ALA A 98 13.27 18.66 -7.96
CA ALA A 98 12.61 18.90 -6.68
C ALA A 98 11.12 19.25 -6.81
N ASP A 99 10.73 20.00 -7.84
CA ASP A 99 9.35 20.42 -8.11
C ASP A 99 8.48 19.30 -8.72
N GLY A 100 9.08 18.13 -9.01
CA GLY A 100 8.34 16.91 -9.34
C GLY A 100 7.51 16.40 -8.17
N PHE A 101 6.53 15.58 -8.46
CA PHE A 101 5.60 15.03 -7.45
C PHE A 101 6.28 14.15 -6.40
N THR A 102 7.42 13.57 -6.74
CA THR A 102 8.18 12.64 -5.87
C THR A 102 9.48 13.26 -5.32
N LYS A 103 9.71 14.55 -5.51
CA LYS A 103 10.95 15.21 -5.08
C LYS A 103 12.20 14.46 -5.58
N GLY A 104 12.13 13.86 -6.80
CA GLY A 104 13.21 13.08 -7.39
C GLY A 104 13.36 11.64 -6.87
N ARG A 105 12.47 11.17 -5.99
CA ARG A 105 12.58 9.84 -5.34
C ARG A 105 12.06 8.69 -6.17
N ASP A 106 11.21 8.96 -7.18
CA ASP A 106 10.63 7.91 -8.00
C ASP A 106 10.59 8.29 -9.50
N ARG A 107 10.34 7.30 -10.33
CA ARG A 107 10.41 7.43 -11.79
C ARG A 107 9.25 8.19 -12.40
N SER A 108 9.34 8.42 -13.71
CA SER A 108 8.43 9.22 -14.53
C SER A 108 6.95 9.07 -14.20
N PHE A 109 6.39 7.85 -14.21
CA PHE A 109 4.95 7.61 -14.00
C PHE A 109 4.61 6.96 -12.66
N HIS A 110 5.60 6.82 -11.76
CA HIS A 110 5.42 6.19 -10.45
C HIS A 110 5.06 7.22 -9.37
N PHE A 111 4.13 8.12 -9.67
CA PHE A 111 3.64 9.11 -8.73
C PHE A 111 2.13 9.19 -8.71
N GLY A 112 1.59 9.62 -7.59
CA GLY A 112 0.20 10.00 -7.42
C GLY A 112 0.04 11.47 -7.06
N THR A 113 -1.19 11.93 -7.09
CA THR A 113 -1.54 13.29 -6.68
C THR A 113 -3.02 13.37 -6.31
N GLN A 114 -3.31 13.86 -5.12
CA GLN A 114 -4.68 14.09 -4.67
C GLN A 114 -5.35 15.24 -5.44
N GLU A 115 -4.56 16.21 -5.87
CA GLU A 115 -5.04 17.37 -6.62
C GLU A 115 -5.73 16.95 -7.94
N TYR A 116 -5.15 15.97 -8.64
CA TYR A 116 -5.64 15.47 -9.93
C TYR A 116 -6.34 14.11 -9.83
N LYS A 117 -6.58 13.60 -8.62
CA LYS A 117 -7.19 12.29 -8.37
C LYS A 117 -6.50 11.13 -9.10
N ILE A 118 -5.17 11.15 -9.09
CA ILE A 118 -4.34 10.08 -9.64
C ILE A 118 -3.63 9.36 -8.50
N VAL A 119 -3.71 8.03 -8.48
CA VAL A 119 -3.00 7.20 -7.51
C VAL A 119 -1.81 6.54 -8.19
N GLY A 120 -0.62 6.79 -7.66
CA GLY A 120 0.62 6.30 -8.23
C GLY A 120 0.79 4.79 -8.09
N MET A 121 1.11 4.13 -9.20
CA MET A 121 1.46 2.71 -9.21
C MET A 121 2.83 2.44 -8.57
N ILE A 122 3.09 1.18 -8.25
CA ILE A 122 4.42 0.62 -8.01
C ILE A 122 4.85 -0.26 -9.19
N SER A 123 6.13 -0.66 -9.24
CA SER A 123 6.61 -1.53 -10.33
C SER A 123 6.08 -2.97 -10.27
N HIS A 124 5.58 -3.40 -9.12
CA HIS A 124 4.86 -4.67 -8.97
C HIS A 124 3.46 -4.50 -9.56
N LEU A 125 3.11 -5.37 -10.52
CA LEU A 125 1.82 -5.32 -11.19
C LEU A 125 0.74 -5.97 -10.31
N GLY A 126 -0.49 -5.43 -10.37
CA GLY A 126 -1.64 -6.01 -9.67
C GLY A 126 -2.06 -5.29 -8.39
N PRO A 127 -1.17 -4.92 -7.43
CA PRO A 127 -1.55 -4.35 -6.13
C PRO A 127 -2.47 -3.12 -6.19
N GLN A 128 -2.37 -2.30 -7.24
CA GLN A 128 -3.25 -1.13 -7.43
C GLN A 128 -4.73 -1.50 -7.59
N LEU A 129 -5.04 -2.73 -8.00
CA LEU A 129 -6.42 -3.17 -8.20
C LEU A 129 -7.18 -3.24 -6.87
N GLY A 130 -6.59 -3.85 -5.84
CA GLY A 130 -7.14 -3.84 -4.48
C GLY A 130 -7.23 -2.43 -3.86
N ILE A 131 -6.30 -1.53 -4.20
CA ILE A 131 -6.39 -0.13 -3.78
C ILE A 131 -7.62 0.55 -4.41
N ALA A 132 -7.90 0.28 -5.68
CA ALA A 132 -9.10 0.79 -6.35
C ALA A 132 -10.39 0.29 -5.69
N ASP A 133 -10.41 -0.97 -5.23
CA ASP A 133 -11.54 -1.51 -4.46
C ASP A 133 -11.81 -0.71 -3.19
N GLY A 134 -10.77 -0.35 -2.45
CA GLY A 134 -10.90 0.47 -1.25
C GLY A 134 -11.43 1.88 -1.52
N ILE A 135 -10.98 2.53 -2.59
CA ILE A 135 -11.49 3.83 -3.00
C ILE A 135 -12.97 3.73 -3.41
N ALA A 136 -13.31 2.72 -4.22
CA ALA A 136 -14.68 2.45 -4.63
C ALA A 136 -15.59 2.11 -3.45
N LEU A 137 -15.08 1.38 -2.45
CA LEU A 137 -15.78 1.11 -1.20
C LEU A 137 -16.07 2.40 -0.42
N ALA A 138 -15.14 3.33 -0.36
CA ALA A 138 -15.37 4.63 0.28
C ALA A 138 -16.48 5.41 -0.41
N HIS A 139 -16.51 5.44 -1.74
CA HIS A 139 -17.59 6.07 -2.50
C HIS A 139 -18.95 5.42 -2.20
N LYS A 140 -18.99 4.09 -2.19
CA LYS A 140 -20.22 3.33 -1.88
C LYS A 140 -20.73 3.63 -0.47
N ILE A 141 -19.88 3.55 0.56
CA ILE A 141 -20.26 3.81 1.95
C ILE A 141 -20.79 5.23 2.14
N ARG A 142 -20.20 6.22 1.44
CA ARG A 142 -20.64 7.62 1.49
C ARG A 142 -21.86 7.91 0.63
N GLY A 143 -22.34 6.95 -0.15
CA GLY A 143 -23.44 7.16 -1.11
C GLY A 143 -23.07 8.14 -2.24
N GLU A 144 -21.79 8.28 -2.56
CA GLU A 144 -21.29 9.13 -3.63
C GLU A 144 -21.54 8.45 -4.98
N LYS A 145 -22.07 9.22 -5.95
CA LYS A 145 -22.30 8.74 -7.32
C LYS A 145 -21.03 8.86 -8.15
N LYS A 146 -19.99 8.14 -7.74
CA LYS A 146 -18.67 8.15 -8.36
C LYS A 146 -18.19 6.75 -8.66
N SER A 147 -17.38 6.64 -9.68
CA SER A 147 -16.64 5.43 -10.03
C SER A 147 -15.15 5.60 -9.78
N THR A 148 -14.43 4.48 -9.74
CA THR A 148 -12.98 4.43 -9.71
C THR A 148 -12.50 3.65 -10.91
N LEU A 149 -11.51 4.16 -11.65
CA LEU A 149 -10.95 3.47 -12.81
C LEU A 149 -9.52 3.02 -12.51
N VAL A 150 -9.22 1.76 -12.76
CA VAL A 150 -7.90 1.20 -12.54
C VAL A 150 -7.41 0.42 -13.75
N PHE A 151 -6.15 0.65 -14.12
CA PHE A 151 -5.53 -0.02 -15.25
C PHE A 151 -4.72 -1.24 -14.83
N THR A 152 -4.73 -2.25 -15.69
CA THR A 152 -3.74 -3.33 -15.73
C THR A 152 -3.46 -3.71 -17.19
N GLY A 153 -2.36 -4.41 -17.43
CA GLY A 153 -2.10 -5.02 -18.75
C GLY A 153 -2.52 -6.49 -18.75
N ASP A 154 -2.55 -7.08 -19.93
CA ASP A 154 -2.77 -8.52 -20.14
C ASP A 154 -1.79 -9.38 -19.34
N GLY A 155 -0.50 -9.02 -19.30
CA GLY A 155 0.49 -9.71 -18.45
C GLY A 155 0.18 -9.55 -16.94
N GLY A 156 -0.19 -8.34 -16.49
CA GLY A 156 -0.54 -8.08 -15.10
C GLY A 156 -1.82 -8.79 -14.64
N ALA A 157 -2.70 -9.15 -15.56
CA ALA A 157 -3.92 -9.92 -15.29
C ALA A 157 -3.67 -11.43 -15.02
N SER A 158 -2.39 -11.85 -14.96
CA SER A 158 -1.97 -13.17 -14.48
C SER A 158 -1.55 -13.19 -13.01
N GLU A 159 -1.40 -12.01 -12.39
CA GLU A 159 -1.05 -11.86 -10.97
C GLU A 159 -2.22 -12.27 -10.06
N GLY A 160 -1.88 -12.80 -8.86
CA GLY A 160 -2.89 -13.14 -7.86
C GLY A 160 -3.77 -11.98 -7.44
N ASP A 161 -3.16 -10.79 -7.29
CA ASP A 161 -3.85 -9.53 -6.95
C ASP A 161 -5.02 -9.20 -7.91
N PHE A 162 -4.87 -9.53 -9.22
CA PHE A 162 -5.96 -9.36 -10.19
C PHE A 162 -7.18 -10.18 -9.80
N HIS A 163 -6.97 -11.45 -9.47
CA HIS A 163 -8.05 -12.39 -9.14
C HIS A 163 -8.72 -12.04 -7.80
N GLU A 164 -7.93 -11.65 -6.82
CA GLU A 164 -8.45 -11.22 -5.52
C GLU A 164 -9.30 -9.96 -5.65
N ALA A 165 -8.80 -8.92 -6.30
CA ALA A 165 -9.49 -7.64 -6.44
C ALA A 165 -10.82 -7.78 -7.20
N LEU A 166 -10.83 -8.47 -8.35
CA LEU A 166 -12.07 -8.66 -9.12
C LEU A 166 -13.13 -9.43 -8.30
N ASN A 167 -12.70 -10.42 -7.53
CA ASN A 167 -13.60 -11.17 -6.65
C ASN A 167 -14.15 -10.28 -5.52
N VAL A 168 -13.30 -9.51 -4.84
CA VAL A 168 -13.71 -8.57 -3.77
C VAL A 168 -14.69 -7.54 -4.31
N ALA A 169 -14.37 -6.92 -5.44
CA ALA A 169 -15.23 -5.93 -6.06
C ALA A 169 -16.62 -6.49 -6.38
N SER A 170 -16.70 -7.73 -6.89
CA SER A 170 -17.95 -8.39 -7.20
C SER A 170 -18.77 -8.73 -5.95
N VAL A 171 -18.12 -9.26 -4.91
CA VAL A 171 -18.79 -9.62 -3.64
C VAL A 171 -19.33 -8.37 -2.94
N TRP A 172 -18.64 -7.26 -3.06
CA TRP A 172 -19.02 -6.01 -2.40
C TRP A 172 -19.84 -5.06 -3.28
N ASP A 173 -20.13 -5.43 -4.55
CA ASP A 173 -20.81 -4.55 -5.53
C ASP A 173 -20.15 -3.17 -5.59
N LEU A 174 -18.85 -3.11 -5.91
CA LEU A 174 -18.09 -1.87 -5.89
C LEU A 174 -18.20 -1.10 -7.20
N PRO A 175 -18.29 0.24 -7.18
CA PRO A 175 -18.31 1.09 -8.37
C PRO A 175 -16.89 1.24 -8.96
N VAL A 176 -16.32 0.17 -9.50
CA VAL A 176 -14.97 0.13 -10.06
C VAL A 176 -14.96 -0.37 -11.50
N ILE A 177 -14.13 0.26 -12.34
CA ILE A 177 -13.86 -0.14 -13.71
C ILE A 177 -12.46 -0.70 -13.79
N PHE A 178 -12.33 -2.01 -13.97
CA PHE A 178 -11.07 -2.69 -14.22
C PHE A 178 -10.73 -2.63 -15.70
N CYS A 179 -9.77 -1.80 -16.06
CA CYS A 179 -9.36 -1.54 -17.44
C CYS A 179 -8.17 -2.43 -17.79
N VAL A 180 -8.37 -3.43 -18.65
CA VAL A 180 -7.30 -4.30 -19.15
C VAL A 180 -6.84 -3.78 -20.50
N GLU A 181 -5.62 -3.19 -20.55
CA GLU A 181 -4.96 -2.87 -21.81
C GLU A 181 -4.40 -4.14 -22.44
N ASN A 182 -5.18 -4.76 -23.31
CA ASN A 182 -4.78 -5.99 -23.98
C ASN A 182 -3.98 -5.67 -25.25
N ASN A 183 -2.66 -5.63 -25.10
CA ASN A 183 -1.72 -5.45 -26.20
C ASN A 183 -1.10 -6.77 -26.69
N ALA A 184 -1.63 -7.89 -26.22
CA ALA A 184 -1.23 -9.27 -26.53
C ALA A 184 0.18 -9.67 -26.03
N TRP A 185 0.83 -8.88 -25.19
CA TRP A 185 2.22 -9.13 -24.76
C TRP A 185 2.48 -8.74 -23.29
N GLY A 186 2.69 -9.71 -22.42
CA GLY A 186 3.26 -9.53 -21.09
C GLY A 186 4.79 -9.50 -21.16
N LEU A 187 5.42 -8.33 -21.00
CA LEU A 187 6.84 -8.15 -21.30
C LEU A 187 7.17 -8.55 -22.75
N SER A 188 7.88 -9.64 -22.98
CA SER A 188 8.15 -10.25 -24.28
C SER A 188 7.41 -11.58 -24.51
N THR A 189 6.55 -11.98 -23.55
CA THR A 189 5.80 -13.22 -23.62
C THR A 189 4.41 -12.95 -24.21
N PRO A 190 3.98 -13.66 -25.25
CA PRO A 190 2.67 -13.47 -25.84
C PRO A 190 1.55 -13.89 -24.88
N SER A 191 0.39 -13.26 -24.98
CA SER A 191 -0.76 -13.54 -24.13
C SER A 191 -1.22 -14.99 -24.16
N SER A 192 -0.99 -15.72 -25.26
CA SER A 192 -1.28 -17.16 -25.39
C SER A 192 -0.46 -18.05 -24.45
N GLU A 193 0.66 -17.52 -23.92
CA GLU A 193 1.48 -18.18 -22.88
C GLU A 193 1.19 -17.63 -21.48
N GLN A 194 0.37 -16.61 -21.33
CA GLN A 194 -0.03 -16.00 -20.06
C GLN A 194 -1.36 -16.58 -19.55
N PHE A 195 -2.33 -16.82 -20.44
CA PHE A 195 -3.66 -17.31 -20.08
C PHE A 195 -4.30 -18.12 -21.22
N ARG A 196 -5.29 -18.96 -20.86
CA ARG A 196 -5.94 -19.88 -21.78
C ARG A 196 -7.23 -19.35 -22.39
N CYS A 197 -7.92 -18.41 -21.74
CA CYS A 197 -9.12 -17.79 -22.28
C CYS A 197 -8.78 -17.01 -23.57
N LYS A 198 -9.76 -16.91 -24.49
CA LYS A 198 -9.55 -16.19 -25.75
C LYS A 198 -9.64 -14.67 -25.59
N GLN A 199 -10.44 -14.24 -24.65
CA GLN A 199 -10.73 -12.82 -24.37
C GLN A 199 -10.77 -12.64 -22.85
N PHE A 200 -10.38 -11.49 -22.34
CA PHE A 200 -10.47 -11.21 -20.90
C PHE A 200 -11.90 -11.11 -20.42
N ILE A 201 -12.85 -10.68 -21.28
CA ILE A 201 -14.26 -10.65 -20.95
C ILE A 201 -14.80 -12.01 -20.51
N ASP A 202 -14.20 -13.12 -20.96
CA ASP A 202 -14.57 -14.47 -20.51
C ASP A 202 -14.34 -14.66 -19.00
N LYS A 203 -13.35 -13.96 -18.41
CA LYS A 203 -13.08 -13.98 -16.98
C LYS A 203 -14.17 -13.28 -16.16
N GLY A 204 -14.82 -12.25 -16.71
CA GLY A 204 -15.93 -11.53 -16.05
C GLY A 204 -17.07 -12.46 -15.64
N ILE A 205 -17.39 -13.46 -16.46
CA ILE A 205 -18.40 -14.48 -16.16
C ILE A 205 -18.06 -15.22 -14.86
N GLY A 206 -16.77 -15.58 -14.67
CA GLY A 206 -16.31 -16.31 -13.49
C GLY A 206 -16.44 -15.52 -12.18
N TYR A 207 -16.42 -14.20 -12.24
CA TYR A 207 -16.62 -13.29 -11.10
C TYR A 207 -18.05 -12.77 -10.97
N GLY A 208 -18.93 -13.10 -11.93
CA GLY A 208 -20.31 -12.61 -11.93
C GLY A 208 -20.44 -11.12 -12.25
N MET A 209 -19.44 -10.53 -12.94
CA MET A 209 -19.43 -9.12 -13.30
C MET A 209 -19.68 -8.90 -14.79
N LYS A 210 -20.21 -7.72 -15.14
CA LYS A 210 -20.31 -7.26 -16.53
C LYS A 210 -18.90 -7.13 -17.13
N ALA A 211 -18.72 -7.62 -18.35
CA ALA A 211 -17.47 -7.49 -19.08
C ALA A 211 -17.74 -7.00 -20.51
N ILE A 212 -16.93 -6.06 -20.99
CA ILE A 212 -17.06 -5.41 -22.29
C ILE A 212 -15.69 -5.38 -22.95
N GLN A 213 -15.65 -5.75 -24.25
CA GLN A 213 -14.46 -5.58 -25.08
C GLN A 213 -14.67 -4.43 -26.06
N VAL A 214 -13.66 -3.56 -26.20
CA VAL A 214 -13.69 -2.38 -27.09
C VAL A 214 -12.39 -2.27 -27.86
N ASP A 215 -12.42 -1.71 -29.07
CA ASP A 215 -11.23 -1.31 -29.81
C ASP A 215 -10.57 -0.12 -29.12
N GLY A 216 -9.48 -0.37 -28.40
CA GLY A 216 -8.74 0.65 -27.66
C GLY A 216 -8.08 1.72 -28.53
N ASN A 217 -7.94 1.46 -29.84
CA ASN A 217 -7.42 2.44 -30.80
C ASN A 217 -8.50 3.36 -31.36
N ASN A 218 -9.80 3.02 -31.16
CA ASN A 218 -10.93 3.91 -31.46
C ASN A 218 -11.28 4.76 -30.23
N ILE A 219 -10.73 5.94 -30.13
CA ILE A 219 -10.93 6.83 -28.97
C ILE A 219 -12.40 7.17 -28.70
N LEU A 220 -13.23 7.31 -29.74
CA LEU A 220 -14.66 7.64 -29.56
C LEU A 220 -15.43 6.47 -28.95
N ASP A 221 -15.10 5.24 -29.32
CA ASP A 221 -15.72 4.04 -28.74
C ASP A 221 -15.26 3.84 -27.29
N VAL A 222 -13.99 4.13 -26.99
CA VAL A 222 -13.46 4.11 -25.60
C VAL A 222 -14.24 5.13 -24.75
N ILE A 223 -14.39 6.36 -25.21
CA ILE A 223 -15.13 7.41 -24.48
C ILE A 223 -16.60 7.00 -24.26
N ARG A 224 -17.27 6.51 -25.28
CA ARG A 224 -18.67 6.05 -25.15
C ARG A 224 -18.82 4.91 -24.16
N ALA A 225 -17.93 3.91 -24.25
CA ALA A 225 -17.97 2.76 -23.36
C ALA A 225 -17.82 3.19 -21.89
N VAL A 226 -16.81 4.02 -21.58
CA VAL A 226 -16.57 4.48 -20.19
C VAL A 226 -17.73 5.39 -19.72
N ARG A 227 -18.25 6.31 -20.56
CA ARG A 227 -19.42 7.14 -20.20
C ARG A 227 -20.64 6.27 -19.89
N SER A 228 -20.95 5.29 -20.73
CA SER A 228 -22.07 4.38 -20.52
C SER A 228 -21.91 3.53 -19.26
N ILE A 229 -20.70 3.03 -18.99
CA ILE A 229 -20.38 2.30 -17.75
C ILE A 229 -20.57 3.20 -16.53
N ASN A 230 -20.05 4.43 -16.55
CA ASN A 230 -20.20 5.38 -15.45
C ASN A 230 -21.66 5.72 -15.15
N GLU A 231 -22.49 5.91 -16.19
CA GLU A 231 -23.92 6.14 -16.03
C GLU A 231 -24.61 4.97 -15.32
N GLU A 232 -24.28 3.73 -15.69
CA GLU A 232 -24.81 2.52 -15.05
C GLU A 232 -24.33 2.39 -13.60
N ILE A 233 -23.02 2.50 -13.36
CA ILE A 233 -22.38 2.32 -12.02
C ILE A 233 -22.88 3.39 -11.03
N ARG A 234 -23.12 4.61 -11.48
CA ARG A 234 -23.61 5.69 -10.62
C ARG A 234 -25.05 5.49 -10.16
N VAL A 235 -25.81 4.63 -10.85
CA VAL A 235 -27.19 4.27 -10.49
C VAL A 235 -27.25 2.96 -9.71
N ASP A 236 -26.52 1.94 -10.17
CA ASP A 236 -26.43 0.61 -9.55
C ASP A 236 -24.94 0.23 -9.43
N PRO A 237 -24.31 0.50 -8.28
CA PRO A 237 -22.88 0.24 -8.09
C PRO A 237 -22.54 -1.23 -8.29
N LYS A 238 -21.77 -1.54 -9.33
CA LYS A 238 -21.24 -2.88 -9.64
C LYS A 238 -19.94 -2.76 -10.41
N PRO A 239 -19.00 -3.69 -10.23
CA PRO A 239 -17.74 -3.65 -10.98
C PRO A 239 -17.96 -4.03 -12.45
N VAL A 240 -17.12 -3.46 -13.31
CA VAL A 240 -17.09 -3.77 -14.72
C VAL A 240 -15.66 -4.09 -15.16
N LEU A 241 -15.50 -5.19 -15.90
CA LEU A 241 -14.25 -5.53 -16.58
C LEU A 241 -14.28 -4.98 -18.01
N LEU A 242 -13.43 -3.99 -18.28
CA LEU A 242 -13.32 -3.35 -19.59
C LEU A 242 -12.02 -3.80 -20.27
N GLU A 243 -12.12 -4.63 -21.31
CA GLU A 243 -10.99 -5.05 -22.12
C GLU A 243 -10.82 -4.11 -23.31
N LEU A 244 -9.64 -3.49 -23.41
CA LEU A 244 -9.30 -2.53 -24.47
C LEU A 244 -8.20 -3.12 -25.36
N MET A 245 -8.61 -3.48 -26.59
CA MET A 245 -7.71 -4.10 -27.57
C MET A 245 -6.79 -3.06 -28.18
N THR A 246 -5.49 -3.30 -28.14
CA THR A 246 -4.49 -2.34 -28.60
C THR A 246 -3.17 -3.03 -28.95
N PHE A 247 -2.14 -2.25 -29.28
CA PHE A 247 -0.79 -2.75 -29.49
C PHE A 247 0.27 -1.74 -29.07
N ARG A 248 1.35 -2.27 -28.52
CA ARG A 248 2.48 -1.51 -28.00
C ARG A 248 3.55 -1.37 -29.09
N MET A 249 3.55 -0.25 -29.80
CA MET A 249 4.42 -0.02 -30.98
C MET A 249 5.92 -0.02 -30.66
N ARG A 250 6.32 0.36 -29.46
CA ARG A 250 7.72 0.57 -29.07
C ARG A 250 8.30 -0.53 -28.17
N GLY A 251 7.62 -1.64 -28.01
CA GLY A 251 8.04 -2.71 -27.12
C GLY A 251 7.73 -2.44 -25.64
N HIS A 252 8.29 -3.26 -24.75
CA HIS A 252 8.00 -3.10 -23.31
C HIS A 252 8.67 -1.85 -22.73
N GLU A 253 9.93 -1.65 -23.03
CA GLU A 253 10.75 -0.48 -22.70
C GLU A 253 11.56 -0.13 -23.95
N GLU A 254 11.85 1.14 -24.18
CA GLU A 254 12.61 1.58 -25.36
C GLU A 254 13.96 0.85 -25.54
N ALA A 255 14.65 0.55 -24.42
CA ALA A 255 15.90 -0.19 -24.45
C ALA A 255 15.75 -1.68 -24.80
N SER A 256 14.57 -2.27 -24.61
CA SER A 256 14.31 -3.69 -24.86
C SER A 256 14.17 -4.01 -26.35
N GLY A 257 13.80 -3.02 -27.17
CA GLY A 257 13.51 -3.19 -28.59
C GLY A 257 12.26 -4.07 -28.86
N THR A 258 12.10 -4.49 -30.11
CA THR A 258 10.88 -5.17 -30.59
C THR A 258 11.17 -6.48 -31.34
N LYS A 259 12.37 -7.04 -31.21
CA LYS A 259 12.80 -8.24 -31.97
C LYS A 259 11.99 -9.52 -31.68
N TYR A 260 11.24 -9.54 -30.59
CA TYR A 260 10.37 -10.66 -30.21
C TYR A 260 8.99 -10.60 -30.88
N TYR A 261 8.65 -9.53 -31.58
CA TYR A 261 7.41 -9.45 -32.33
C TYR A 261 7.54 -10.25 -33.63
N PRO A 262 6.50 -10.96 -34.06
CA PRO A 262 6.44 -11.57 -35.39
C PRO A 262 6.64 -10.52 -36.48
N GLU A 263 7.28 -10.95 -37.59
CA GLU A 263 7.46 -10.10 -38.74
C GLU A 263 6.14 -9.61 -39.33
N GLY A 264 6.05 -8.33 -39.65
CA GLY A 264 4.86 -7.69 -40.20
C GLY A 264 3.79 -7.24 -39.16
N LEU A 265 3.88 -7.71 -37.90
CA LEU A 265 2.87 -7.36 -36.88
C LEU A 265 2.86 -5.87 -36.56
N GLN A 266 4.03 -5.23 -36.47
CA GLN A 266 4.08 -3.77 -36.22
C GLN A 266 3.50 -3.00 -37.41
N ASP A 267 3.73 -3.42 -38.66
CA ASP A 267 3.21 -2.77 -39.86
C ASP A 267 1.68 -2.88 -39.95
N GLU A 268 1.10 -3.97 -39.45
CA GLU A 268 -0.36 -4.12 -39.34
C GLU A 268 -0.94 -3.13 -38.35
N TRP A 269 -0.35 -3.00 -37.16
CA TRP A 269 -0.81 -2.09 -36.12
C TRP A 269 -0.50 -0.61 -36.40
N GLU A 270 0.54 -0.32 -37.17
CA GLU A 270 0.82 1.05 -37.66
C GLU A 270 -0.35 1.60 -38.50
N LYS A 271 -1.02 0.75 -39.27
CA LYS A 271 -2.23 1.14 -40.02
C LYS A 271 -3.38 1.53 -39.10
N ARG A 272 -3.40 1.02 -37.87
CA ARG A 272 -4.38 1.27 -36.83
C ARG A 272 -3.92 2.28 -35.78
N ASP A 273 -2.93 3.13 -36.10
CA ASP A 273 -2.45 4.18 -35.18
C ASP A 273 -3.61 5.10 -34.76
N PRO A 274 -3.90 5.23 -33.44
CA PRO A 274 -5.08 5.99 -32.98
C PRO A 274 -5.02 7.48 -33.33
N VAL A 275 -3.82 8.08 -33.26
CA VAL A 275 -3.63 9.51 -33.55
C VAL A 275 -3.79 9.81 -35.03
N VAL A 276 -3.11 9.03 -35.88
CA VAL A 276 -3.12 9.22 -37.33
C VAL A 276 -4.52 8.98 -37.91
N ASN A 277 -5.18 7.89 -37.49
CA ASN A 277 -6.52 7.59 -37.98
C ASN A 277 -7.56 8.63 -37.55
N PHE A 278 -7.48 9.14 -36.33
CA PHE A 278 -8.40 10.17 -35.86
C PHE A 278 -8.19 11.52 -36.57
N GLU A 279 -6.94 11.90 -36.83
CA GLU A 279 -6.60 13.06 -37.68
C GLU A 279 -7.22 12.95 -39.07
N VAL A 280 -7.02 11.82 -39.75
CA VAL A 280 -7.56 11.57 -41.09
C VAL A 280 -9.09 11.62 -41.09
N PHE A 281 -9.71 11.03 -40.06
CA PHE A 281 -11.16 11.09 -39.88
C PHE A 281 -11.68 12.54 -39.77
N LEU A 282 -11.08 13.36 -38.89
CA LEU A 282 -11.52 14.75 -38.69
C LEU A 282 -11.32 15.58 -39.96
N LYS A 283 -10.23 15.37 -40.70
CA LYS A 283 -9.99 16.05 -42.00
C LYS A 283 -11.00 15.60 -43.04
N SER A 284 -11.36 14.32 -43.09
CA SER A 284 -12.37 13.81 -44.03
C SER A 284 -13.78 14.37 -43.80
N LYS A 285 -14.06 14.76 -42.53
CA LYS A 285 -15.33 15.39 -42.13
C LYS A 285 -15.29 16.92 -42.27
N GLY A 286 -14.16 17.51 -42.64
CA GLY A 286 -13.99 18.96 -42.72
C GLY A 286 -14.00 19.67 -41.35
N ILE A 287 -13.81 18.92 -40.26
CA ILE A 287 -13.76 19.42 -38.87
C ILE A 287 -12.34 19.98 -38.57
N LEU A 288 -11.31 19.33 -39.08
CA LEU A 288 -9.91 19.74 -38.94
C LEU A 288 -9.36 20.12 -40.33
N THR A 289 -8.83 21.33 -40.47
CA THR A 289 -8.09 21.75 -41.67
C THR A 289 -6.60 21.50 -41.49
N ASP A 290 -5.85 21.37 -42.61
CA ASP A 290 -4.38 21.23 -42.53
C ASP A 290 -3.72 22.41 -41.85
N GLU A 291 -4.19 23.65 -42.10
CA GLU A 291 -3.67 24.87 -41.47
C GLU A 291 -3.90 24.84 -39.95
N HIS A 292 -5.09 24.42 -39.48
CA HIS A 292 -5.39 24.32 -38.05
C HIS A 292 -4.54 23.22 -37.40
N ASP A 293 -4.38 22.08 -38.05
CA ASP A 293 -3.57 20.96 -37.55
C ASP A 293 -2.09 21.36 -37.39
N GLU A 294 -1.50 21.99 -38.42
CA GLU A 294 -0.13 22.49 -38.39
C GLU A 294 0.08 23.54 -37.28
N SER A 295 -0.88 24.46 -37.17
CA SER A 295 -0.86 25.50 -36.12
C SER A 295 -0.90 24.87 -34.72
N LEU A 296 -1.83 23.95 -34.48
CA LEU A 296 -1.99 23.24 -33.20
C LEU A 296 -0.72 22.46 -32.84
N LYS A 297 -0.20 21.65 -33.76
CA LYS A 297 1.04 20.88 -33.56
C LYS A 297 2.23 21.79 -33.27
N SER A 298 2.36 22.92 -33.96
CA SER A 298 3.42 23.90 -33.75
C SER A 298 3.31 24.53 -32.36
N GLN A 299 2.11 24.93 -31.93
CA GLN A 299 1.84 25.47 -30.62
C GLN A 299 2.19 24.45 -29.51
N LEU A 300 1.68 23.23 -29.61
CA LEU A 300 1.93 22.18 -28.61
C LEU A 300 3.43 21.84 -28.50
N LYS A 301 4.15 21.77 -29.63
CA LYS A 301 5.62 21.55 -29.62
C LYS A 301 6.35 22.69 -28.92
N ASN A 302 5.91 23.93 -29.13
CA ASN A 302 6.47 25.09 -28.45
C ASN A 302 6.20 25.01 -26.92
N ASP A 303 4.96 24.71 -26.52
CA ASP A 303 4.57 24.61 -25.12
C ASP A 303 5.33 23.48 -24.40
N ILE A 304 5.51 22.34 -25.06
CA ILE A 304 6.32 21.21 -24.59
C ILE A 304 7.79 21.65 -24.43
N GLN A 305 8.34 22.39 -25.41
CA GLN A 305 9.72 22.88 -25.33
C GLN A 305 9.91 23.85 -24.17
N VAL A 306 9.01 24.83 -24.02
CA VAL A 306 9.04 25.82 -22.94
C VAL A 306 8.94 25.13 -21.58
N ALA A 307 8.02 24.19 -21.43
CA ALA A 307 7.85 23.43 -20.20
C ALA A 307 9.08 22.56 -19.86
N PHE A 308 9.69 21.93 -20.87
CA PHE A 308 10.91 21.19 -20.71
C PHE A 308 12.08 22.07 -20.27
N ASP A 309 12.28 23.22 -20.94
CA ASP A 309 13.36 24.17 -20.62
C ASP A 309 13.19 24.71 -19.20
N HIS A 310 11.97 25.07 -18.82
CA HIS A 310 11.66 25.49 -17.45
C HIS A 310 12.05 24.44 -16.40
N ALA A 311 11.72 23.16 -16.64
CA ALA A 311 12.09 22.09 -15.74
C ALA A 311 13.62 21.82 -15.75
N ASN A 312 14.26 21.92 -16.92
CA ASN A 312 15.71 21.71 -17.07
C ASN A 312 16.53 22.80 -16.36
N ASP A 313 16.02 24.03 -16.34
CA ASP A 313 16.68 25.17 -15.70
C ASP A 313 16.52 25.19 -14.17
N GLN A 314 15.68 24.32 -13.61
CA GLN A 314 15.58 24.15 -12.16
C GLN A 314 16.90 23.62 -11.58
N SER A 315 17.23 24.11 -10.39
CA SER A 315 18.41 23.64 -9.65
C SER A 315 18.33 22.13 -9.40
N ASP A 316 19.47 21.48 -9.41
CA ASP A 316 19.56 20.08 -9.01
C ASP A 316 19.23 19.92 -7.53
N ILE A 317 18.73 18.73 -7.18
CA ILE A 317 18.42 18.40 -5.79
C ILE A 317 19.69 18.41 -4.96
N ILE A 318 19.67 19.18 -3.87
CA ILE A 318 20.73 19.15 -2.87
C ILE A 318 20.38 18.06 -1.85
N PRO A 319 21.13 16.95 -1.81
CA PRO A 319 20.85 15.87 -0.86
C PRO A 319 20.95 16.35 0.60
N ASN A 320 19.96 15.98 1.41
CA ASN A 320 19.94 16.26 2.85
C ASN A 320 19.46 15.03 3.61
N VAL A 321 20.39 14.36 4.31
CA VAL A 321 20.13 13.12 5.03
C VAL A 321 19.03 13.30 6.10
N ALA A 322 19.07 14.42 6.85
CA ALA A 322 18.08 14.66 7.90
C ALA A 322 16.66 14.77 7.31
N ASN A 323 16.51 15.47 6.19
CA ASN A 323 15.21 15.58 5.52
C ASN A 323 14.72 14.22 5.00
N GLU A 324 15.61 13.41 4.42
CA GLU A 324 15.24 12.08 3.92
C GLU A 324 14.80 11.14 5.04
N LEU A 325 15.45 11.19 6.20
CA LEU A 325 15.09 10.37 7.35
C LEU A 325 13.78 10.83 8.01
N THR A 326 13.52 12.14 8.07
CA THR A 326 12.29 12.67 8.68
C THR A 326 11.08 12.54 7.76
N ASP A 327 11.27 12.62 6.44
CA ASP A 327 10.19 12.58 5.44
C ASP A 327 9.70 11.13 5.13
N VAL A 328 10.24 10.14 5.85
CA VAL A 328 9.79 8.73 5.78
C VAL A 328 8.36 8.59 6.29
N TYR A 329 7.99 9.38 7.30
CA TYR A 329 6.66 9.37 7.90
C TYR A 329 5.88 10.64 7.58
N ALA A 330 4.56 10.51 7.42
CA ALA A 330 3.65 11.65 7.40
C ALA A 330 3.76 12.40 8.73
N PRO A 331 3.87 13.75 8.71
CA PRO A 331 3.95 14.53 9.92
C PRO A 331 2.76 14.26 10.85
N HIS A 332 3.04 13.88 12.06
CA HIS A 332 2.05 13.65 13.10
C HIS A 332 2.54 14.23 14.42
N LEU A 333 1.84 15.24 14.91
CA LEU A 333 2.07 15.77 16.24
C LEU A 333 1.17 15.00 17.21
N PHE A 334 1.75 14.07 17.95
CA PHE A 334 1.02 13.35 18.98
C PHE A 334 0.49 14.31 20.05
N THR A 335 -0.81 14.30 20.28
CA THR A 335 -1.46 15.04 21.36
C THR A 335 -2.13 14.04 22.28
N PRO A 336 -1.62 13.83 23.50
CA PRO A 336 -2.16 12.80 24.38
C PRO A 336 -3.61 13.09 24.78
N THR A 337 -4.47 12.10 24.63
CA THR A 337 -5.73 12.06 25.36
C THR A 337 -5.47 11.35 26.66
N ASN A 338 -5.59 12.07 27.78
CA ASN A 338 -5.25 11.55 29.09
C ASN A 338 -6.27 10.50 29.57
N ALA A 339 -5.77 9.46 30.22
CA ALA A 339 -6.60 8.49 30.93
C ALA A 339 -7.35 9.14 32.10
N ASN A 340 -8.58 8.70 32.37
CA ASN A 340 -9.29 9.06 33.58
C ASN A 340 -8.84 8.23 34.80
N GLU A 341 -9.27 8.60 36.00
CA GLU A 341 -8.96 7.89 37.25
C GLU A 341 -9.81 6.61 37.44
N THR A 342 -10.96 6.52 36.76
CA THR A 342 -11.85 5.37 36.85
C THR A 342 -11.31 4.21 36.04
N THR A 343 -10.93 3.14 36.70
CA THR A 343 -10.37 1.96 36.08
C THR A 343 -11.21 0.71 36.35
N GLU A 344 -11.12 -0.26 35.46
CA GLU A 344 -11.70 -1.59 35.59
C GLU A 344 -10.61 -2.64 35.33
N GLU A 345 -10.61 -3.73 36.11
CA GLU A 345 -9.72 -4.86 35.86
C GLU A 345 -10.29 -5.71 34.74
N ILE A 346 -9.68 -5.64 33.58
CA ILE A 346 -10.09 -6.37 32.37
C ILE A 346 -8.94 -7.18 31.77
N ARG A 347 -9.29 -8.16 30.93
CA ARG A 347 -8.30 -8.98 30.20
C ARG A 347 -7.69 -8.15 29.05
N PHE A 348 -6.54 -8.60 28.58
CA PHE A 348 -5.87 -8.00 27.42
C PHE A 348 -6.79 -7.91 26.19
N ILE A 349 -7.52 -8.98 25.88
CA ILE A 349 -8.46 -9.01 24.74
C ILE A 349 -9.64 -8.03 24.94
N ASP A 350 -10.15 -7.88 26.14
CA ASP A 350 -11.25 -6.96 26.45
C ASP A 350 -10.78 -5.49 26.30
N ALA A 351 -9.52 -5.22 26.62
CA ALA A 351 -8.91 -3.90 26.44
C ALA A 351 -8.80 -3.52 24.95
N ILE A 352 -8.41 -4.47 24.09
CA ILE A 352 -8.40 -4.29 22.63
C ILE A 352 -9.82 -4.05 22.11
N GLN A 353 -10.79 -4.90 22.50
CA GLN A 353 -12.19 -4.73 22.12
C GLN A 353 -12.72 -3.34 22.53
N ASN A 354 -12.43 -2.92 23.75
CA ASN A 354 -12.83 -1.62 24.27
C ASN A 354 -12.21 -0.46 23.48
N GLY A 355 -10.91 -0.55 23.16
CA GLY A 355 -10.21 0.44 22.34
C GLY A 355 -10.80 0.55 20.94
N LEU A 356 -11.09 -0.57 20.26
CA LEU A 356 -11.74 -0.57 18.95
C LEU A 356 -13.14 0.05 18.99
N ARG A 357 -13.97 -0.32 20.02
CA ARG A 357 -15.32 0.24 20.16
C ARG A 357 -15.28 1.75 20.33
N GLN A 358 -14.47 2.25 21.24
CA GLN A 358 -14.33 3.68 21.47
C GLN A 358 -13.74 4.43 20.26
N SER A 359 -12.86 3.80 19.52
CA SER A 359 -12.36 4.36 18.26
C SER A 359 -13.43 4.41 17.18
N LEU A 360 -14.32 3.40 17.09
CA LEU A 360 -15.48 3.41 16.18
C LEU A 360 -16.47 4.54 16.55
N GLU A 361 -16.71 4.77 17.84
CA GLU A 361 -17.54 5.89 18.32
C GLU A 361 -16.92 7.25 17.97
N ARG A 362 -15.60 7.38 18.16
CA ARG A 362 -14.85 8.61 17.93
C ARG A 362 -14.66 8.97 16.46
N PHE A 363 -14.46 7.96 15.62
CA PHE A 363 -14.17 8.13 14.18
C PHE A 363 -15.26 7.51 13.31
N PRO A 364 -16.28 8.29 12.88
CA PRO A 364 -17.35 7.78 12.00
C PRO A 364 -16.83 7.23 10.67
N SER A 365 -15.63 7.66 10.22
CA SER A 365 -14.97 7.18 9.00
C SER A 365 -14.15 5.91 9.20
N LEU A 366 -14.07 5.35 10.40
CA LEU A 366 -13.32 4.13 10.68
C LEU A 366 -14.06 2.90 10.20
N ILE A 367 -13.40 2.10 9.39
CA ILE A 367 -13.86 0.79 8.90
C ILE A 367 -12.95 -0.29 9.49
N ILE A 368 -13.54 -1.33 10.05
CA ILE A 368 -12.83 -2.55 10.46
C ILE A 368 -13.21 -3.65 9.50
N MET A 369 -12.20 -4.30 8.89
CA MET A 369 -12.41 -5.39 7.95
C MET A 369 -11.45 -6.55 8.21
N GLY A 370 -11.91 -7.74 7.91
CA GLY A 370 -11.16 -8.98 8.07
C GLY A 370 -12.04 -10.20 7.87
N GLN A 371 -11.46 -11.37 8.00
CA GLN A 371 -12.16 -12.63 7.86
C GLN A 371 -12.94 -12.96 9.13
N ASP A 372 -14.21 -13.33 9.01
CA ASP A 372 -15.11 -13.73 10.10
C ASP A 372 -15.34 -12.66 11.20
N ILE A 373 -15.00 -11.41 10.99
CA ILE A 373 -15.03 -10.38 12.04
C ILE A 373 -16.42 -9.78 12.32
N ALA A 374 -17.38 -9.94 11.39
CA ALA A 374 -18.72 -9.39 11.56
C ALA A 374 -19.59 -10.25 12.49
N GLU A 375 -20.49 -11.07 11.96
CA GLU A 375 -21.47 -11.82 12.76
C GLU A 375 -20.81 -12.85 13.69
N TYR A 376 -19.70 -13.46 13.29
CA TYR A 376 -18.96 -14.40 14.12
C TYR A 376 -18.12 -13.72 15.21
N GLY A 377 -17.73 -12.44 15.01
CA GLY A 377 -16.95 -11.66 15.96
C GLY A 377 -15.46 -11.94 15.98
N GLY A 378 -14.92 -12.50 14.91
CA GLY A 378 -13.51 -12.85 14.74
C GLY A 378 -13.13 -14.18 15.40
N ALA A 379 -11.97 -14.74 15.01
CA ALA A 379 -11.45 -16.00 15.53
C ALA A 379 -11.27 -16.00 17.06
N PHE A 380 -10.94 -14.86 17.61
CA PHE A 380 -10.71 -14.66 19.05
C PHE A 380 -11.84 -13.90 19.77
N LYS A 381 -12.92 -13.55 19.07
CA LYS A 381 -14.08 -12.79 19.60
C LYS A 381 -13.76 -11.34 19.96
N VAL A 382 -12.79 -10.72 19.32
CA VAL A 382 -12.43 -9.31 19.54
C VAL A 382 -13.53 -8.36 19.07
N THR A 383 -14.22 -8.68 17.97
CA THR A 383 -15.25 -7.83 17.35
C THR A 383 -16.68 -8.34 17.61
N GLU A 384 -16.86 -9.24 18.60
CA GLU A 384 -18.18 -9.79 18.94
C GLU A 384 -19.18 -8.68 19.32
N GLY A 385 -20.34 -8.68 18.66
CA GLY A 385 -21.40 -7.68 18.84
C GLY A 385 -21.21 -6.38 18.05
N PHE A 386 -20.05 -6.11 17.45
CA PHE A 386 -19.78 -4.85 16.76
C PHE A 386 -20.65 -4.64 15.52
N VAL A 387 -20.98 -5.70 14.78
CA VAL A 387 -21.84 -5.57 13.61
C VAL A 387 -23.25 -5.13 13.96
N ASP A 388 -23.77 -5.54 15.10
CA ASP A 388 -25.09 -5.12 15.60
C ASP A 388 -25.08 -3.66 16.05
N GLU A 389 -23.94 -3.19 16.58
CA GLU A 389 -23.77 -1.83 17.11
C GLU A 389 -23.42 -0.82 16.01
N PHE A 390 -22.54 -1.16 15.07
CA PHE A 390 -21.99 -0.21 14.09
C PHE A 390 -22.39 -0.50 12.63
N GLY A 391 -23.04 -1.63 12.36
CA GLY A 391 -23.50 -2.03 11.05
C GLY A 391 -22.44 -2.66 10.15
N LYS A 392 -22.90 -3.35 9.10
CA LYS A 392 -22.05 -4.10 8.16
C LYS A 392 -21.15 -3.23 7.29
N ASP A 393 -21.49 -1.96 7.10
CA ASP A 393 -20.66 -1.04 6.33
C ASP A 393 -19.37 -0.70 7.06
N ARG A 394 -19.39 -0.70 8.38
CA ARG A 394 -18.24 -0.39 9.23
C ARG A 394 -17.53 -1.62 9.80
N ILE A 395 -18.23 -2.73 9.98
CA ILE A 395 -17.67 -4.01 10.45
C ILE A 395 -17.89 -5.04 9.34
N ARG A 396 -16.85 -5.28 8.57
CA ARG A 396 -16.98 -5.94 7.28
C ARG A 396 -16.25 -7.27 7.22
N ASN A 397 -17.00 -8.36 6.97
CA ASN A 397 -16.39 -9.62 6.54
C ASN A 397 -15.77 -9.45 5.16
N THR A 398 -14.63 -10.08 4.95
CA THR A 398 -13.93 -10.11 3.67
C THR A 398 -13.92 -11.54 3.11
N PRO A 399 -13.80 -11.70 1.77
CA PRO A 399 -13.32 -12.95 1.21
C PRO A 399 -11.91 -13.29 1.74
N LEU A 400 -11.44 -14.54 1.54
CA LEU A 400 -10.06 -14.95 1.84
C LEU A 400 -9.12 -14.41 0.75
N CYS A 401 -8.56 -13.23 0.98
CA CYS A 401 -7.75 -12.52 0.00
C CYS A 401 -6.95 -11.39 0.68
N GLU A 402 -5.90 -11.75 1.39
CA GLU A 402 -5.14 -10.86 2.26
C GLU A 402 -4.54 -9.66 1.53
N SER A 403 -4.06 -9.85 0.28
CA SER A 403 -3.51 -8.76 -0.52
C SER A 403 -4.57 -7.72 -0.90
N ALA A 404 -5.72 -8.15 -1.39
CA ALA A 404 -6.81 -7.24 -1.74
C ALA A 404 -7.38 -6.51 -0.52
N ILE A 405 -7.46 -7.16 0.65
CA ILE A 405 -7.94 -6.53 1.90
C ILE A 405 -6.99 -5.40 2.33
N LEU A 406 -5.68 -5.64 2.31
CA LEU A 406 -4.67 -4.64 2.63
C LEU A 406 -4.67 -3.50 1.61
N GLY A 407 -4.82 -3.82 0.32
CA GLY A 407 -5.01 -2.84 -0.74
C GLY A 407 -6.25 -1.98 -0.52
N ALA A 408 -7.38 -2.60 -0.15
CA ALA A 408 -8.62 -1.90 0.15
C ALA A 408 -8.49 -0.99 1.38
N GLY A 409 -7.76 -1.40 2.41
CA GLY A 409 -7.43 -0.55 3.55
C GLY A 409 -6.70 0.72 3.13
N LEU A 410 -5.69 0.60 2.28
CA LEU A 410 -4.98 1.75 1.72
C LEU A 410 -5.89 2.60 0.83
N GLY A 411 -6.73 1.99 0.01
CA GLY A 411 -7.70 2.71 -0.84
C GLY A 411 -8.70 3.54 -0.04
N LEU A 412 -9.21 3.00 1.07
CA LEU A 412 -10.03 3.74 2.03
C LEU A 412 -9.29 4.97 2.57
N SER A 413 -8.02 4.81 2.96
CA SER A 413 -7.19 5.92 3.44
C SER A 413 -6.97 6.98 2.37
N ILE A 414 -6.66 6.60 1.12
CA ILE A 414 -6.52 7.53 -0.01
C ILE A 414 -7.81 8.33 -0.22
N ALA A 415 -8.97 7.71 -0.04
CA ALA A 415 -10.27 8.37 -0.10
C ALA A 415 -10.64 9.15 1.18
N GLY A 416 -9.74 9.26 2.17
CA GLY A 416 -9.93 10.03 3.41
C GLY A 416 -10.77 9.32 4.47
N MET A 417 -10.74 7.99 4.52
CA MET A 417 -11.30 7.17 5.60
C MET A 417 -10.15 6.54 6.41
N LYS A 418 -10.47 5.96 7.57
CA LYS A 418 -9.53 5.19 8.37
C LYS A 418 -9.85 3.71 8.26
N ALA A 419 -8.82 2.86 8.27
CA ALA A 419 -9.01 1.42 8.17
C ALA A 419 -8.25 0.66 9.28
N VAL A 420 -8.93 -0.29 9.89
CA VAL A 420 -8.32 -1.37 10.66
C VAL A 420 -8.53 -2.65 9.89
N VAL A 421 -7.45 -3.31 9.51
CA VAL A 421 -7.45 -4.57 8.77
C VAL A 421 -6.96 -5.66 9.70
N GLU A 422 -7.77 -6.69 9.94
CA GLU A 422 -7.38 -7.83 10.74
C GLU A 422 -6.86 -8.96 9.85
N MET A 423 -5.61 -9.36 10.07
CA MET A 423 -5.12 -10.68 9.68
C MET A 423 -5.56 -11.67 10.74
N GLN A 424 -6.25 -12.75 10.38
CA GLN A 424 -6.78 -13.71 11.33
C GLN A 424 -5.68 -14.30 12.23
N PHE A 425 -4.48 -14.49 11.64
CA PHE A 425 -3.22 -14.78 12.30
C PHE A 425 -2.11 -14.00 11.62
N ALA A 426 -1.09 -13.60 12.37
CA ALA A 426 0.08 -12.91 11.82
C ALA A 426 0.78 -13.71 10.71
N ASP A 427 0.71 -15.04 10.78
CA ASP A 427 1.24 -15.99 9.79
C ASP A 427 0.72 -15.73 8.37
N PHE A 428 -0.56 -15.34 8.24
CA PHE A 428 -1.24 -15.13 6.95
C PHE A 428 -0.88 -13.82 6.26
N VAL A 429 -0.21 -12.92 6.96
CA VAL A 429 0.26 -11.64 6.39
C VAL A 429 1.19 -11.85 5.20
N THR A 430 1.80 -13.03 5.07
CA THR A 430 2.65 -13.41 3.93
C THR A 430 1.93 -13.32 2.60
N CYS A 431 0.62 -13.58 2.56
CA CYS A 431 -0.20 -13.46 1.35
C CYS A 431 -0.41 -11.99 0.91
N GLY A 432 -0.31 -11.04 1.84
CA GLY A 432 -0.42 -9.60 1.57
C GLY A 432 0.89 -8.82 1.73
N PHE A 433 2.03 -9.51 1.86
CA PHE A 433 3.34 -8.92 2.17
C PHE A 433 3.71 -7.77 1.23
N ASN A 434 3.46 -7.93 -0.07
CA ASN A 434 3.74 -6.92 -1.09
C ASN A 434 3.00 -5.59 -0.82
N GLN A 435 1.73 -5.63 -0.41
CA GLN A 435 0.97 -4.42 -0.09
C GLN A 435 1.58 -3.67 1.09
N ILE A 436 2.06 -4.37 2.11
CA ILE A 436 2.65 -3.76 3.29
C ILE A 436 3.98 -3.09 2.97
N ILE A 437 4.94 -3.85 2.41
CA ILE A 437 6.31 -3.35 2.26
C ILE A 437 6.51 -2.42 1.06
N ASN A 438 5.68 -2.50 0.02
CA ASN A 438 5.85 -1.72 -1.20
C ASN A 438 4.82 -0.59 -1.37
N ASN A 439 3.61 -0.73 -0.84
CA ASN A 439 2.59 0.31 -0.87
C ASN A 439 2.51 1.05 0.47
N LEU A 440 2.02 0.42 1.54
CA LEU A 440 1.81 1.08 2.84
C LEU A 440 3.08 1.77 3.34
N ALA A 441 4.20 1.06 3.38
CA ALA A 441 5.46 1.57 3.91
C ALA A 441 6.03 2.76 3.12
N LYS A 442 5.82 2.81 1.80
CA LYS A 442 6.55 3.73 0.93
C LYS A 442 5.72 4.88 0.37
N ILE A 443 4.39 4.81 0.48
CA ILE A 443 3.50 5.73 -0.23
C ILE A 443 3.72 7.19 0.17
N HIS A 444 3.93 7.45 1.47
CA HIS A 444 4.20 8.81 1.95
C HIS A 444 5.54 9.33 1.44
N TRP A 445 6.61 8.59 1.62
CA TRP A 445 7.95 8.99 1.18
C TRP A 445 8.01 9.25 -0.33
N ARG A 446 7.27 8.47 -1.12
CA ARG A 446 7.24 8.59 -2.57
C ARG A 446 6.55 9.87 -3.04
N TRP A 447 5.32 10.14 -2.61
CA TRP A 447 4.52 11.26 -3.11
C TRP A 447 3.58 11.92 -2.07
N GLY A 448 3.87 11.75 -0.79
CA GLY A 448 3.21 12.48 0.30
C GLY A 448 1.82 11.99 0.70
N GLN A 449 1.38 10.82 0.21
CA GLN A 449 0.07 10.27 0.56
C GLN A 449 0.08 9.63 1.95
N HIS A 450 -0.89 9.94 2.76
CA HIS A 450 -1.12 9.29 4.06
C HIS A 450 -1.60 7.84 3.87
N ALA A 451 -1.33 6.99 4.86
CA ALA A 451 -1.78 5.62 4.94
C ALA A 451 -2.36 5.35 6.35
N ASP A 452 -3.55 5.88 6.62
CA ASP A 452 -4.29 5.71 7.88
C ASP A 452 -4.80 4.27 8.03
N VAL A 453 -3.88 3.32 8.13
CA VAL A 453 -4.17 1.88 8.15
C VAL A 453 -3.49 1.22 9.34
N VAL A 454 -4.27 0.57 10.19
CA VAL A 454 -3.76 -0.32 11.23
C VAL A 454 -3.97 -1.77 10.78
N VAL A 455 -2.90 -2.55 10.75
CA VAL A 455 -2.95 -3.98 10.48
C VAL A 455 -2.81 -4.73 11.80
N ARG A 456 -3.91 -5.30 12.30
CA ARG A 456 -3.92 -6.12 13.51
C ARG A 456 -3.49 -7.53 13.21
N MET A 457 -2.58 -8.06 14.02
CA MET A 457 -1.95 -9.36 13.78
C MET A 457 -1.85 -10.18 15.07
N PRO A 458 -2.83 -11.07 15.34
CA PRO A 458 -2.71 -12.06 16.40
C PRO A 458 -1.50 -12.98 16.14
N THR A 459 -0.51 -12.98 17.05
CA THR A 459 0.80 -13.58 16.86
C THR A 459 1.23 -14.44 18.04
N GLY A 460 2.34 -15.15 17.93
CA GLY A 460 3.03 -15.83 19.03
C GLY A 460 2.62 -17.27 19.27
N ALA A 461 3.52 -18.00 19.90
CA ALA A 461 3.42 -19.39 20.33
C ALA A 461 2.79 -19.55 21.74
N GLY A 462 2.87 -20.72 22.32
CA GLY A 462 2.32 -21.03 23.65
C GLY A 462 0.85 -21.46 23.64
N VAL A 463 0.28 -21.73 22.46
CA VAL A 463 -1.13 -22.11 22.28
C VAL A 463 -1.28 -23.46 21.56
N ALA A 464 -0.18 -24.17 21.30
CA ALA A 464 -0.13 -25.44 20.60
C ALA A 464 -0.82 -25.42 19.22
N ALA A 465 -0.60 -24.37 18.43
CA ALA A 465 -1.21 -24.19 17.13
C ALA A 465 -0.28 -24.52 15.93
N GLY A 466 1.00 -24.83 16.21
CA GLY A 466 1.97 -25.30 15.22
C GLY A 466 2.51 -24.21 14.28
N PRO A 467 3.24 -24.61 13.23
CA PRO A 467 4.13 -23.69 12.48
C PRO A 467 3.43 -22.66 11.59
N PHE A 468 2.12 -22.78 11.38
CA PHE A 468 1.36 -21.89 10.49
C PHE A 468 0.35 -21.00 11.22
N HIS A 469 0.34 -21.02 12.56
CA HIS A 469 -0.57 -20.23 13.39
C HIS A 469 0.09 -19.68 14.65
N SER A 470 1.41 -19.77 14.77
CA SER A 470 2.12 -19.45 16.02
C SER A 470 3.40 -18.67 15.81
N GLN A 471 3.69 -18.19 14.60
CA GLN A 471 4.92 -17.48 14.33
C GLN A 471 4.94 -16.10 14.98
N SER A 472 6.11 -15.69 15.44
CA SER A 472 6.48 -14.30 15.71
C SER A 472 7.25 -13.82 14.48
N ASN A 473 6.72 -12.85 13.74
CA ASN A 473 7.24 -12.44 12.44
C ASN A 473 7.47 -10.93 12.33
N GLU A 474 7.53 -10.25 13.46
CA GLU A 474 7.78 -8.81 13.54
C GLU A 474 9.11 -8.39 12.92
N ALA A 475 10.15 -9.25 12.97
CA ALA A 475 11.45 -8.97 12.37
C ALA A 475 11.40 -8.84 10.85
N TRP A 476 10.44 -9.46 10.16
CA TRP A 476 10.27 -9.31 8.72
C TRP A 476 9.95 -7.87 8.31
N PHE A 477 9.34 -7.11 9.21
CA PHE A 477 8.90 -5.73 8.96
C PHE A 477 9.80 -4.69 9.61
N PHE A 478 10.58 -5.09 10.60
CA PHE A 478 11.41 -4.18 11.41
C PHE A 478 12.40 -3.37 10.57
N HIS A 479 12.97 -3.94 9.52
CA HIS A 479 13.89 -3.24 8.62
C HIS A 479 13.20 -2.57 7.41
N THR A 480 11.88 -2.35 7.48
CA THR A 480 11.10 -1.72 6.40
C THR A 480 10.78 -0.27 6.78
N PRO A 481 11.54 0.74 6.28
CA PRO A 481 11.26 2.13 6.57
C PRO A 481 9.86 2.55 6.12
N GLY A 482 9.19 3.38 6.93
CA GLY A 482 7.85 3.89 6.67
C GLY A 482 6.74 3.13 7.38
N LEU A 483 7.02 1.98 8.00
CA LEU A 483 6.10 1.29 8.91
C LEU A 483 6.30 1.75 10.35
N LYS A 484 5.24 1.70 11.15
CA LYS A 484 5.30 1.68 12.61
C LYS A 484 4.92 0.29 13.11
N ILE A 485 5.58 -0.19 14.16
CA ILE A 485 5.36 -1.53 14.71
C ILE A 485 5.11 -1.40 16.22
N VAL A 486 3.93 -1.83 16.64
CA VAL A 486 3.48 -1.79 18.03
C VAL A 486 3.25 -3.21 18.52
N TYR A 487 3.73 -3.52 19.72
CA TYR A 487 3.63 -4.86 20.31
C TYR A 487 3.47 -4.77 21.84
N PRO A 488 2.26 -4.49 22.38
CA PRO A 488 2.01 -4.31 23.81
C PRO A 488 2.11 -5.61 24.60
N SER A 489 2.42 -5.47 25.89
CA SER A 489 2.57 -6.58 26.84
C SER A 489 1.44 -6.70 27.88
N ASN A 490 0.60 -5.67 28.01
CA ASN A 490 -0.43 -5.56 29.05
C ASN A 490 -1.69 -4.85 28.53
N PRO A 491 -2.85 -4.97 29.25
CA PRO A 491 -4.11 -4.40 28.79
C PRO A 491 -4.13 -2.87 28.67
N PHE A 492 -3.48 -2.14 29.60
CA PHE A 492 -3.41 -0.68 29.56
C PHE A 492 -2.70 -0.20 28.29
N ASP A 493 -1.55 -0.77 28.01
CA ASP A 493 -0.77 -0.41 26.82
C ASP A 493 -1.49 -0.84 25.53
N ALA A 494 -2.12 -2.00 25.54
CA ALA A 494 -2.85 -2.50 24.37
C ALA A 494 -3.96 -1.53 23.92
N LYS A 495 -4.80 -1.05 24.86
CA LYS A 495 -5.85 -0.08 24.54
C LYS A 495 -5.28 1.28 24.11
N GLY A 496 -4.37 1.83 24.90
CA GLY A 496 -3.86 3.18 24.67
C GLY A 496 -3.03 3.30 23.38
N LEU A 497 -2.22 2.30 23.07
CA LEU A 497 -1.42 2.25 21.84
C LEU A 497 -2.28 1.95 20.60
N LEU A 498 -3.32 1.11 20.72
CA LEU A 498 -4.25 0.86 19.62
C LEU A 498 -5.03 2.13 19.23
N ASN A 499 -5.52 2.86 20.23
CA ASN A 499 -6.17 4.14 20.00
C ASN A 499 -5.24 5.14 19.32
N ALA A 500 -3.97 5.23 19.76
CA ALA A 500 -2.97 6.08 19.13
C ALA A 500 -2.64 5.62 17.69
N ALA A 501 -2.57 4.32 17.46
CA ALA A 501 -2.34 3.77 16.12
C ALA A 501 -3.47 4.13 15.14
N ILE A 502 -4.73 4.15 15.59
CA ILE A 502 -5.88 4.56 14.77
C ILE A 502 -5.89 6.08 14.51
N GLU A 503 -5.33 6.89 15.43
CA GLU A 503 -5.18 8.34 15.20
C GLU A 503 -4.04 8.66 14.23
N ASP A 504 -3.00 7.83 14.17
CA ASP A 504 -1.78 8.06 13.39
C ASP A 504 -2.05 8.02 11.87
N PRO A 505 -1.57 8.99 11.07
CA PRO A 505 -1.74 8.99 9.63
C PRO A 505 -0.76 8.06 8.89
N ASN A 506 0.06 7.31 9.61
CA ASN A 506 1.04 6.37 9.07
C ASN A 506 0.58 4.93 9.25
N PRO A 507 1.08 3.98 8.44
CA PRO A 507 0.71 2.58 8.58
C PRO A 507 1.30 1.98 9.88
N VAL A 508 0.43 1.35 10.67
CA VAL A 508 0.84 0.72 11.93
C VAL A 508 0.55 -0.78 11.87
N LEU A 509 1.58 -1.59 12.06
CA LEU A 509 1.45 -3.02 12.31
C LEU A 509 1.30 -3.24 13.82
N PHE A 510 0.15 -3.75 14.22
CA PHE A 510 -0.22 -3.93 15.61
C PHE A 510 -0.23 -5.42 15.97
N PHE A 511 0.84 -5.88 16.59
CA PHE A 511 1.02 -7.26 17.02
C PHE A 511 0.32 -7.52 18.35
N GLU A 512 -0.44 -8.60 18.44
CA GLU A 512 -1.22 -8.99 19.61
C GLU A 512 -0.89 -10.43 20.00
N HIS A 513 -0.15 -10.62 21.09
CA HIS A 513 0.24 -11.97 21.50
C HIS A 513 -0.95 -12.78 21.98
N LYS A 514 -1.29 -13.85 21.27
CA LYS A 514 -2.50 -14.67 21.52
C LYS A 514 -2.58 -15.24 22.93
N MET A 515 -1.43 -15.67 23.49
CA MET A 515 -1.41 -16.20 24.86
C MET A 515 -1.83 -15.15 25.88
N LEU A 516 -1.48 -13.86 25.66
CA LEU A 516 -1.81 -12.76 26.56
C LEU A 516 -3.32 -12.44 26.57
N TYR A 517 -4.06 -12.77 25.52
CA TYR A 517 -5.46 -12.40 25.38
C TYR A 517 -6.31 -12.71 26.63
N ARG A 518 -6.10 -13.87 27.24
CA ARG A 518 -6.92 -14.34 28.35
C ARG A 518 -6.12 -14.57 29.64
N SER A 519 -4.78 -14.65 29.56
CA SER A 519 -3.93 -14.92 30.73
C SER A 519 -3.57 -13.65 31.50
N VAL A 520 -3.50 -12.49 30.81
CA VAL A 520 -3.11 -11.23 31.44
C VAL A 520 -4.32 -10.33 31.66
N LYS A 521 -4.43 -9.84 32.88
CA LYS A 521 -5.40 -8.83 33.31
C LYS A 521 -4.68 -7.60 33.85
N GLY A 522 -5.37 -6.46 33.86
CA GLY A 522 -4.85 -5.23 34.44
C GLY A 522 -5.93 -4.18 34.58
N ASN A 523 -5.63 -3.16 35.39
CA ASN A 523 -6.49 -2.01 35.54
C ASN A 523 -6.39 -1.09 34.32
N VAL A 524 -7.49 -0.90 33.64
CA VAL A 524 -7.59 -0.09 32.42
C VAL A 524 -8.58 1.03 32.61
N PRO A 525 -8.22 2.28 32.28
CA PRO A 525 -9.18 3.40 32.31
C PRO A 525 -10.39 3.12 31.44
N THR A 526 -11.56 3.47 31.96
CA THR A 526 -12.84 3.21 31.26
C THR A 526 -13.04 4.12 30.05
N ASP A 527 -12.51 5.35 30.07
CA ASP A 527 -12.61 6.29 28.99
C ASP A 527 -11.56 6.04 27.90
N TYR A 528 -11.71 6.75 26.77
CA TYR A 528 -10.74 6.78 25.70
C TYR A 528 -9.46 7.50 26.14
N TYR A 529 -8.31 6.92 25.85
CA TYR A 529 -7.00 7.53 26.05
C TYR A 529 -6.00 7.01 25.01
N THR A 530 -4.89 7.74 24.85
CA THR A 530 -3.83 7.41 23.88
C THR A 530 -2.48 7.37 24.58
N LEU A 531 -1.58 6.52 24.07
CA LEU A 531 -0.18 6.43 24.46
C LEU A 531 0.70 6.73 23.25
N GLU A 532 1.80 7.44 23.47
CA GLU A 532 2.71 7.83 22.41
C GLU A 532 3.44 6.62 21.83
N ILE A 533 3.31 6.43 20.50
CA ILE A 533 4.06 5.43 19.75
C ILE A 533 5.52 5.86 19.65
N GLY A 534 6.46 4.95 19.91
CA GLY A 534 7.89 5.25 19.94
C GLY A 534 8.42 5.55 21.34
N LYS A 535 7.63 5.27 22.39
CA LYS A 535 8.04 5.42 23.78
C LYS A 535 7.96 4.10 24.55
N ALA A 536 9.10 3.66 25.04
CA ALA A 536 9.22 2.51 25.94
C ALA A 536 8.76 2.85 27.36
N ASN A 537 8.50 1.81 28.15
CA ASN A 537 8.14 1.96 29.57
C ASN A 537 9.05 1.11 30.47
N VAL A 538 9.54 1.67 31.56
CA VAL A 538 10.19 0.91 32.62
C VAL A 538 9.11 0.35 33.54
N VAL A 539 8.79 -0.94 33.37
CA VAL A 539 7.71 -1.59 34.13
C VAL A 539 8.16 -2.11 35.48
N ASN A 540 9.47 -2.24 35.70
CA ASN A 540 10.08 -2.57 36.97
C ASN A 540 11.45 -1.88 37.08
N GLU A 541 11.67 -1.17 38.20
CA GLU A 541 12.95 -0.55 38.47
C GLU A 541 13.92 -1.53 39.14
N GLY A 542 15.16 -1.50 38.70
CA GLY A 542 16.21 -2.36 39.23
C GLY A 542 17.61 -1.77 39.05
N LYS A 543 18.62 -2.48 39.58
CA LYS A 543 20.01 -2.02 39.56
C LYS A 543 21.02 -3.10 39.20
N ASP A 544 20.63 -4.37 39.20
CA ASP A 544 21.58 -5.49 39.06
C ASP A 544 21.67 -5.98 37.60
N VAL A 545 20.58 -5.93 36.85
CA VAL A 545 20.52 -6.30 35.45
C VAL A 545 19.40 -5.52 34.73
N THR A 546 19.60 -5.16 33.48
CA THR A 546 18.55 -4.64 32.60
C THR A 546 18.01 -5.77 31.69
N ILE A 547 16.68 -5.94 31.64
CA ILE A 547 16.02 -6.85 30.71
C ILE A 547 15.16 -6.01 29.78
N ILE A 548 15.47 -6.05 28.49
CA ILE A 548 14.76 -5.33 27.44
C ILE A 548 13.90 -6.32 26.68
N SER A 549 12.60 -6.07 26.59
CA SER A 549 11.66 -7.00 25.97
C SER A 549 10.41 -6.30 25.44
N TYR A 550 9.49 -7.06 24.84
CA TYR A 550 8.18 -6.65 24.35
C TYR A 550 7.20 -7.82 24.36
N GLY A 551 5.89 -7.57 24.23
CA GLY A 551 4.88 -8.61 24.16
C GLY A 551 4.95 -9.58 25.34
N ALA A 552 4.90 -10.89 25.07
CA ALA A 552 4.93 -11.92 26.10
C ALA A 552 6.27 -11.93 26.91
N GLY A 553 7.38 -11.53 26.29
CA GLY A 553 8.67 -11.53 26.91
C GLY A 553 8.78 -10.63 28.15
N VAL A 554 7.98 -9.56 28.23
CA VAL A 554 7.91 -8.68 29.41
C VAL A 554 7.31 -9.43 30.60
N ASN A 555 6.23 -10.19 30.36
CA ASN A 555 5.61 -11.00 31.40
C ASN A 555 6.56 -12.12 31.87
N TRP A 556 7.28 -12.78 30.95
CA TRP A 556 8.30 -13.77 31.31
C TRP A 556 9.45 -13.16 32.12
N ALA A 557 9.82 -11.90 31.82
CA ALA A 557 10.86 -11.22 32.60
C ALA A 557 10.41 -10.93 34.05
N LEU A 558 9.18 -10.47 34.23
CA LEU A 558 8.60 -10.22 35.55
C LEU A 558 8.53 -11.53 36.38
N GLU A 559 7.96 -12.59 35.80
CA GLU A 559 7.84 -13.91 36.45
C GLU A 559 9.22 -14.51 36.80
N ALA A 560 10.20 -14.41 35.88
CA ALA A 560 11.54 -14.99 36.11
C ALA A 560 12.22 -14.36 37.29
N MET A 561 12.08 -13.05 37.52
CA MET A 561 12.73 -12.36 38.63
C MET A 561 12.24 -12.79 40.02
N GLU A 562 11.05 -13.42 40.14
CA GLU A 562 10.59 -14.03 41.39
C GLU A 562 11.52 -15.16 41.86
N SER A 563 12.23 -15.82 40.91
CA SER A 563 13.19 -16.86 41.19
C SER A 563 14.55 -16.36 41.66
N PHE A 564 14.79 -15.05 41.62
CA PHE A 564 16.07 -14.42 42.03
C PHE A 564 15.89 -13.42 43.21
N PRO A 565 15.38 -13.87 44.37
CA PRO A 565 15.17 -12.99 45.50
C PRO A 565 16.50 -12.39 45.99
N GLY A 566 16.60 -11.09 46.09
CA GLY A 566 17.80 -10.36 46.46
C GLY A 566 18.52 -9.67 45.29
N ASN A 567 18.11 -9.96 44.07
CA ASN A 567 18.48 -9.23 42.86
C ASN A 567 17.31 -8.42 42.32
N SER A 568 17.60 -7.33 41.61
CA SER A 568 16.60 -6.45 41.01
C SER A 568 16.89 -6.22 39.52
N ALA A 569 15.87 -6.35 38.67
CA ALA A 569 15.98 -6.08 37.27
C ALA A 569 15.33 -4.75 36.90
N GLU A 570 16.00 -3.94 36.10
CA GLU A 570 15.40 -2.87 35.33
C GLU A 570 14.71 -3.51 34.13
N ILE A 571 13.36 -3.62 34.12
CA ILE A 571 12.63 -4.24 33.03
C ILE A 571 12.04 -3.16 32.14
N VAL A 572 12.50 -3.12 30.89
CA VAL A 572 12.07 -2.18 29.86
C VAL A 572 11.13 -2.90 28.91
N ASP A 573 9.85 -2.48 28.91
CA ASP A 573 8.90 -2.83 27.87
C ASP A 573 9.04 -1.84 26.71
N LEU A 574 9.48 -2.33 25.57
CA LEU A 574 9.66 -1.51 24.36
C LEU A 574 8.34 -0.94 23.84
N ARG A 575 7.20 -1.64 23.98
CA ARG A 575 5.88 -1.25 23.48
C ARG A 575 5.86 -1.06 21.96
N THR A 576 6.89 -0.42 21.43
CA THR A 576 7.04 -0.07 20.02
C THR A 576 8.40 -0.55 19.52
N LEU A 577 8.39 -1.27 18.42
CA LEU A 577 9.61 -1.78 17.80
C LEU A 577 10.12 -0.83 16.71
N LEU A 578 9.19 -0.11 16.05
CA LEU A 578 9.52 0.88 15.03
C LEU A 578 8.51 2.06 15.13
N PRO A 579 8.93 3.30 15.40
CA PRO A 579 10.29 3.68 15.80
C PRO A 579 10.69 3.14 17.19
N LEU A 580 11.98 2.88 17.37
CA LEU A 580 12.53 2.34 18.62
C LEU A 580 12.92 3.49 19.58
N ASP A 581 12.57 3.38 20.88
CA ASP A 581 13.00 4.32 21.92
C ASP A 581 14.42 4.02 22.39
N THR A 582 15.39 4.44 21.59
CA THR A 582 16.82 4.23 21.89
C THR A 582 17.28 4.98 23.13
N GLU A 583 16.66 6.11 23.48
CA GLU A 583 17.01 6.89 24.67
C GLU A 583 16.75 6.08 25.95
N THR A 584 15.56 5.49 26.07
CA THR A 584 15.22 4.65 27.23
C THR A 584 16.10 3.40 27.28
N ILE A 585 16.39 2.76 26.14
CA ILE A 585 17.29 1.61 26.05
C ILE A 585 18.67 1.97 26.58
N TYR A 586 19.27 3.06 26.11
CA TYR A 586 20.62 3.47 26.52
C TYR A 586 20.69 3.87 28.00
N LYS A 587 19.65 4.56 28.48
CA LYS A 587 19.57 4.93 29.90
C LYS A 587 19.53 3.70 30.80
N ALA A 588 18.71 2.71 30.49
CA ALA A 588 18.62 1.48 31.25
C ALA A 588 19.92 0.65 31.19
N ALA A 589 20.50 0.51 30.00
CA ALA A 589 21.75 -0.21 29.82
C ALA A 589 22.92 0.41 30.65
N LYS A 590 23.03 1.75 30.62
CA LYS A 590 24.04 2.49 31.41
C LYS A 590 23.82 2.42 32.92
N LYS A 591 22.56 2.23 33.35
CA LYS A 591 22.22 2.15 34.79
C LYS A 591 22.72 0.89 35.44
N THR A 592 22.65 -0.26 34.76
CA THR A 592 22.98 -1.57 35.36
C THR A 592 24.29 -2.19 34.87
N GLY A 593 24.79 -1.77 33.71
CA GLY A 593 25.99 -2.34 33.08
C GLY A 593 25.85 -3.78 32.57
N LYS A 594 24.75 -4.46 32.87
CA LYS A 594 24.46 -5.85 32.53
C LYS A 594 23.11 -5.92 31.80
N VAL A 595 23.10 -6.41 30.57
CA VAL A 595 21.90 -6.33 29.71
C VAL A 595 21.55 -7.68 29.10
N ILE A 596 20.28 -8.03 29.18
CA ILE A 596 19.63 -9.13 28.44
C ILE A 596 18.59 -8.53 27.51
N VAL A 597 18.61 -8.89 26.21
CA VAL A 597 17.54 -8.62 25.26
C VAL A 597 16.78 -9.92 25.03
N LEU A 598 15.51 -9.91 25.45
CA LEU A 598 14.61 -11.08 25.39
C LEU A 598 13.51 -10.87 24.37
N HIS A 599 13.28 -11.84 23.48
CA HIS A 599 12.14 -11.85 22.57
C HIS A 599 11.68 -13.28 22.24
N GLU A 600 10.47 -13.42 21.72
CA GLU A 600 9.92 -14.71 21.30
C GLU A 600 10.38 -15.15 19.91
N ASP A 601 10.62 -14.22 19.01
CA ASP A 601 11.10 -14.56 17.67
C ASP A 601 12.40 -15.37 17.69
N CYS A 602 12.75 -16.02 16.58
CA CYS A 602 14.01 -16.75 16.44
C CYS A 602 15.20 -15.88 16.85
N LEU A 603 16.22 -16.52 17.44
CA LEU A 603 17.40 -15.80 17.88
C LEU A 603 18.20 -15.20 16.71
N MET A 604 18.33 -15.98 15.62
CA MET A 604 19.00 -15.54 14.40
C MET A 604 18.07 -14.62 13.59
N GLY A 605 18.52 -13.38 13.35
CA GLY A 605 17.75 -12.40 12.58
C GLY A 605 16.63 -11.71 13.36
N GLY A 606 16.39 -12.09 14.61
CA GLY A 606 15.45 -11.39 15.49
C GLY A 606 15.96 -10.01 15.91
N ILE A 607 15.05 -9.16 16.37
CA ILE A 607 15.29 -7.72 16.68
C ILE A 607 16.36 -7.54 17.77
N GLY A 608 16.54 -8.54 18.63
CA GLY A 608 17.56 -8.52 19.66
C GLY A 608 18.98 -8.33 19.13
N GLY A 609 19.23 -8.71 17.87
CA GLY A 609 20.52 -8.47 17.21
C GLY A 609 20.79 -6.97 17.02
N GLU A 610 19.83 -6.23 16.51
CA GLU A 610 19.92 -4.78 16.31
C GLU A 610 20.02 -4.03 17.63
N ILE A 611 19.14 -4.34 18.60
CA ILE A 611 19.18 -3.70 19.93
C ILE A 611 20.54 -3.93 20.60
N SER A 612 21.10 -5.14 20.51
CA SER A 612 22.43 -5.45 21.05
C SER A 612 23.52 -4.64 20.37
N ALA A 613 23.48 -4.47 19.04
CA ALA A 613 24.43 -3.64 18.30
C ALA A 613 24.35 -2.17 18.73
N LEU A 614 23.14 -1.61 18.81
CA LEU A 614 22.92 -0.24 19.27
C LEU A 614 23.46 0.01 20.68
N ILE A 615 23.27 -0.95 21.60
CA ILE A 615 23.81 -0.86 22.96
C ILE A 615 25.35 -0.92 22.94
N MET A 616 25.93 -1.82 22.15
CA MET A 616 27.39 -1.92 22.01
C MET A 616 28.02 -0.64 21.44
N GLU A 617 27.38 -0.03 20.44
CA GLU A 617 27.88 1.21 19.83
C GLU A 617 27.78 2.43 20.74
N ASN A 618 26.75 2.50 21.61
CA ASN A 618 26.42 3.72 22.36
C ASN A 618 26.62 3.61 23.88
N CYS A 619 26.83 2.40 24.40
CA CYS A 619 26.90 2.14 25.84
C CYS A 619 28.11 1.27 26.25
N PHE A 620 29.03 0.90 25.34
CA PHE A 620 30.14 -0.04 25.63
C PHE A 620 30.92 0.30 26.88
N GLU A 621 31.27 1.57 27.11
CA GLU A 621 32.03 2.02 28.27
C GLU A 621 31.34 1.83 29.63
N PHE A 622 30.04 1.53 29.61
CA PHE A 622 29.20 1.32 30.80
C PHE A 622 28.89 -0.16 31.05
N LEU A 623 29.31 -1.06 30.15
CA LEU A 623 28.99 -2.48 30.27
C LEU A 623 29.98 -3.23 31.13
N ASP A 624 29.42 -3.95 32.11
CA ASP A 624 30.18 -4.85 32.99
C ASP A 624 30.19 -6.30 32.44
N ALA A 625 29.32 -6.62 31.51
CA ALA A 625 29.19 -7.94 30.88
C ALA A 625 28.81 -7.82 29.39
N PRO A 626 29.07 -8.85 28.58
CA PRO A 626 28.53 -8.91 27.22
C PRO A 626 26.99 -8.82 27.20
N VAL A 627 26.43 -8.11 26.23
CA VAL A 627 24.95 -8.09 26.04
C VAL A 627 24.47 -9.50 25.65
N SER A 628 23.60 -10.08 26.45
CA SER A 628 23.03 -11.40 26.21
C SER A 628 21.75 -11.27 25.37
N ARG A 629 21.68 -12.01 24.26
CA ARG A 629 20.46 -12.11 23.43
C ARG A 629 19.79 -13.44 23.69
N ILE A 630 18.51 -13.41 24.03
CA ILE A 630 17.71 -14.61 24.30
C ILE A 630 16.47 -14.56 23.41
N GLY A 631 16.36 -15.53 22.51
CA GLY A 631 15.24 -15.73 21.62
C GLY A 631 14.78 -17.18 21.61
N SER A 632 13.73 -17.47 20.87
CA SER A 632 13.32 -18.85 20.61
C SER A 632 14.36 -19.59 19.77
N MET A 633 14.19 -20.90 19.64
CA MET A 633 15.07 -21.72 18.80
C MET A 633 14.96 -21.31 17.34
N ASP A 634 16.07 -21.40 16.59
CA ASP A 634 16.08 -21.16 15.14
C ASP A 634 15.47 -22.33 14.37
N THR A 635 14.19 -22.61 14.67
CA THR A 635 13.35 -23.67 14.04
C THR A 635 11.94 -23.14 13.82
N PRO A 636 11.14 -23.74 12.92
CA PRO A 636 9.71 -23.48 12.90
C PRO A 636 9.07 -23.84 14.25
N VAL A 637 7.96 -23.19 14.60
CA VAL A 637 7.22 -23.43 15.84
C VAL A 637 6.61 -24.83 15.81
N PRO A 638 6.94 -25.73 16.77
CA PRO A 638 6.40 -27.07 16.75
C PRO A 638 4.97 -27.13 17.31
N PHE A 639 4.23 -28.18 16.94
CA PHE A 639 2.86 -28.39 17.35
C PHE A 639 2.73 -29.04 18.74
N ALA A 640 3.57 -30.04 19.05
CA ALA A 640 3.48 -30.74 20.32
C ALA A 640 3.88 -29.84 21.48
N ALA A 641 3.07 -29.79 22.54
CA ALA A 641 3.25 -28.85 23.66
C ALA A 641 4.65 -28.90 24.31
N ASP A 642 5.23 -30.10 24.49
CA ASP A 642 6.57 -30.23 25.06
C ASP A 642 7.66 -29.70 24.13
N LEU A 643 7.48 -29.84 22.80
CA LEU A 643 8.41 -29.27 21.82
C LEU A 643 8.22 -27.76 21.71
N GLU A 644 6.99 -27.26 21.77
CA GLU A 644 6.71 -25.82 21.79
C GLU A 644 7.31 -25.16 23.04
N LYS A 645 7.19 -25.81 24.21
CA LYS A 645 7.84 -25.35 25.44
C LYS A 645 9.37 -25.29 25.31
N GLN A 646 9.98 -26.30 24.66
CA GLN A 646 11.41 -26.31 24.38
C GLN A 646 11.82 -25.22 23.37
N PHE A 647 10.98 -24.97 22.37
CA PHE A 647 11.18 -23.92 21.36
C PHE A 647 11.23 -22.54 22.01
N LEU A 648 10.31 -22.23 22.91
CA LEU A 648 10.21 -20.95 23.61
C LEU A 648 11.45 -20.66 24.49
N PRO A 649 11.78 -19.38 24.76
CA PRO A 649 13.07 -19.01 25.35
C PRO A 649 13.16 -19.13 26.87
N GLN A 650 12.06 -19.39 27.62
CA GLN A 650 11.99 -19.21 29.08
C GLN A 650 13.07 -19.98 29.85
N GLU A 651 13.33 -21.27 29.55
CA GLU A 651 14.36 -22.03 30.24
C GLU A 651 15.80 -21.53 29.97
N ARG A 652 16.02 -21.08 28.72
CA ARG A 652 17.32 -20.46 28.35
C ARG A 652 17.48 -19.10 28.99
N PHE A 653 16.40 -18.37 29.16
CA PHE A 653 16.38 -17.07 29.80
C PHE A 653 16.72 -17.13 31.28
N LEU A 654 16.17 -18.07 32.05
CA LEU A 654 16.53 -18.29 33.46
C LEU A 654 18.06 -18.54 33.63
N LYS A 655 18.63 -19.39 32.79
CA LYS A 655 20.07 -19.65 32.80
C LYS A 655 20.90 -18.39 32.44
N ALA A 656 20.39 -17.57 31.54
CA ALA A 656 21.05 -16.32 31.16
C ALA A 656 21.04 -15.28 32.30
N ILE A 657 19.93 -15.19 33.06
CA ILE A 657 19.84 -14.33 34.25
C ILE A 657 20.92 -14.80 35.30
N GLU A 658 20.92 -16.09 35.59
CA GLU A 658 21.89 -16.65 36.53
C GLU A 658 23.33 -16.34 36.10
N ALA A 659 23.66 -16.56 34.84
CA ALA A 659 24.99 -16.33 34.29
C ALA A 659 25.41 -14.86 34.37
N ILE A 660 24.51 -13.93 33.95
CA ILE A 660 24.85 -12.49 33.91
C ILE A 660 24.92 -11.86 35.30
N LEU A 661 24.13 -12.35 36.25
CA LEU A 661 24.23 -11.92 37.67
C LEU A 661 25.53 -12.37 38.34
N ALA A 662 26.09 -13.50 37.93
CA ALA A 662 27.37 -14.01 38.42
C ALA A 662 28.58 -13.29 37.81
N TYR A 663 28.41 -12.53 36.75
CA TYR A 663 29.46 -11.78 36.07
C TYR A 663 29.92 -10.58 36.90
#